data_79c879defa52fc9a3d51a224049ff656
#
_entry.id   79c879defa52fc9a3d51a224049ff656
#
_cell.length_a   1.000
_cell.length_b   1.000
_cell.length_c   1.000
_cell.angle_alpha   90.00
_cell.angle_beta   90.00
_cell.angle_gamma   90.00
#
_symmetry.space_group_name_H-M   'P 1'
#
loop_
_entity.id
_entity.type
_entity.pdbx_description
1 polymer ?
#
loop_
_entity_poly.entity_id
_entity_poly.type
_entity_poly.pdbx_seq_one_letter_code
_entity_poly.pdbx_strand_id
1 'polypeptide(L)'
;MPSSKKPSRRDFLKATSSAAIAAAATPALPSVPETEKQPAAPFSSAELFATGPQRSYAGEKTTQIALPIGGIGAGSICMNGYGGLQDFSIRTRPETTAMPAGFSANSPEAAFAILHIKGESTVTKLVEGPFPPFKIFDQGLQGQGLRRGGFEGFPRFQKCTFKGQYPFGEAVLTDASVPLEVKITGWNPFIPLDDKNSGIPCAILEYALHNVSAQPVEYEFSYHLSHLAPGCRPDQSATINAVIPGKGVWMTNGEAQNAEAFGSAALIAIGSTPRIKAMWLRSPGWEFDSLSALWREVSTGHFTTNDGSNNVDTAGRNGGSILLEGKLAPGGSRTHCIVIAWHFPNCYLREGLKSDSTNVTGDPGCRVVPSGAAPPWRPFYASQWKDARDVALYVEQNYDSLRARTVNFKEALFASTLPAYVLDAVSANLGILKSPTVLREENGNMWGWEGCFPDSGCCHGSCTHVWNYAQAFPHLYPQLERTLRDLELVRSMDERGHVTFRGAIPDGPVDHSFHAASDGQLGGIMKLFRDWQISGDTEWLKRMYPLAKRSIDYGIRTWDPDHNGALFEPHHNTYDIEFWGAEPMCTSIYIGALSAMAQMAKAVGEPGDAALYADLARRSAAYIDQYLFNGEYYEQKVQYEGLRDTSFAQSVAHVDEKSSEMQQLLKREGPKYQYGSGCLSDGVIGMWMARMYGVEVPLAQANIRSNLQAIFRHNFKTDLSEHANAQRPGYAMGREPGLLLCSWPRGNKPTLPFVYSDEVWTGIEYQVASHLIHEGLVEEGLTVVKAARSRYDGRTRNPWNEYECGNWYARAMASYALLGALSGFRYSSVERTLWFAPRLKNEPFQCFFSTATGFGTIALQERTITVRMIEGELAIDRLVLADVPPIEWNVTVTLGSVATKTIVR
;
A
#
# COMPACT_ATOMS: atom_id res chain seq x y z
N MET A 1 7.79 6.70 36.81
CA MET A 1 7.37 7.79 35.93
C MET A 1 6.17 7.27 35.16
N PRO A 2 5.06 7.98 34.98
CA PRO A 2 3.86 7.42 34.33
C PRO A 2 4.14 7.17 32.85
N SER A 3 3.72 6.00 32.36
CA SER A 3 3.81 5.58 30.95
C SER A 3 3.12 6.60 30.06
N SER A 4 3.84 7.18 29.12
CA SER A 4 3.27 8.03 28.08
C SER A 4 2.43 7.16 27.13
N LYS A 5 1.12 7.19 27.27
CA LYS A 5 0.23 6.72 26.19
C LYS A 5 0.55 7.54 24.94
N LYS A 6 0.94 6.89 23.86
CA LYS A 6 1.13 7.55 22.57
C LYS A 6 -0.21 8.18 22.15
N PRO A 7 -0.25 9.43 21.69
CA PRO A 7 -1.50 10.08 21.30
C PRO A 7 -2.14 9.38 20.11
N SER A 8 -3.45 9.13 20.22
CA SER A 8 -4.25 8.69 19.07
C SER A 8 -4.39 9.85 18.07
N ARG A 9 -4.79 9.57 16.83
CA ARG A 9 -5.14 10.59 15.82
C ARG A 9 -6.13 11.63 16.38
N ARG A 10 -7.01 11.23 17.27
CA ARG A 10 -7.95 12.08 17.98
C ARG A 10 -7.28 13.00 19.01
N ASP A 11 -6.22 12.53 19.66
CA ASP A 11 -5.45 13.34 20.63
C ASP A 11 -4.58 14.36 19.90
N PHE A 12 -4.07 14.01 18.71
CA PHE A 12 -3.40 14.95 17.82
C PHE A 12 -4.34 16.07 17.34
N LEU A 13 -5.56 15.71 16.92
CA LEU A 13 -6.57 16.67 16.50
C LEU A 13 -7.05 17.56 17.67
N LYS A 14 -7.09 17.06 18.89
CA LYS A 14 -7.39 17.87 20.07
C LYS A 14 -6.26 18.84 20.44
N ALA A 15 -5.01 18.46 20.25
CA ALA A 15 -3.86 19.33 20.52
C ALA A 15 -3.73 20.49 19.51
N THR A 16 -4.07 20.25 18.24
CA THR A 16 -4.02 21.26 17.18
C THR A 16 -5.17 22.28 17.26
N SER A 17 -6.33 21.88 17.82
CA SER A 17 -7.47 22.80 17.96
C SER A 17 -7.30 23.89 19.05
N SER A 18 -6.28 23.76 19.91
CA SER A 18 -6.04 24.73 20.99
C SER A 18 -5.06 25.86 20.64
N ALA A 19 -4.42 25.84 19.47
CA ALA A 19 -3.35 26.76 19.12
C ALA A 19 -3.70 27.82 18.05
N ALA A 20 -4.92 27.86 17.54
CA ALA A 20 -5.29 28.75 16.43
C ALA A 20 -6.43 29.72 16.80
N ILE A 21 -6.20 30.63 17.72
CA ILE A 21 -7.07 31.81 17.88
C ILE A 21 -6.19 33.02 18.09
N ALA A 22 -5.86 33.73 17.03
CA ALA A 22 -5.68 35.20 16.97
C ALA A 22 -5.39 35.62 15.51
N ALA A 23 -6.40 36.00 14.76
CA ALA A 23 -6.24 36.91 13.62
C ALA A 23 -7.53 37.68 13.39
N ALA A 24 -7.38 39.00 13.31
CA ALA A 24 -8.43 40.00 13.26
C ALA A 24 -9.20 40.02 11.93
N ALA A 25 -10.46 40.42 12.00
CA ALA A 25 -11.36 40.60 10.90
C ALA A 25 -10.94 41.75 9.97
N THR A 26 -10.89 41.51 8.66
CA THR A 26 -10.89 42.50 7.60
C THR A 26 -12.23 42.46 6.84
N PRO A 27 -12.81 43.58 6.40
CA PRO A 27 -14.13 43.57 5.77
C PRO A 27 -14.10 43.05 4.33
N ALA A 28 -15.16 42.30 3.99
CA ALA A 28 -15.34 41.69 2.68
C ALA A 28 -15.55 42.74 1.58
N LEU A 29 -14.80 42.61 0.50
CA LEU A 29 -15.06 43.29 -0.78
C LEU A 29 -16.10 42.47 -1.58
N PRO A 30 -16.97 43.13 -2.36
CA PRO A 30 -17.99 42.41 -3.13
C PRO A 30 -17.38 41.60 -4.28
N SER A 31 -17.73 40.34 -4.36
CA SER A 31 -17.33 39.44 -5.44
C SER A 31 -18.05 39.80 -6.75
N VAL A 32 -17.27 40.05 -7.81
CA VAL A 32 -17.73 40.07 -9.20
C VAL A 32 -17.87 38.60 -9.64
N PRO A 33 -18.97 38.21 -10.31
CA PRO A 33 -19.07 36.86 -10.83
C PRO A 33 -18.09 36.70 -12.00
N GLU A 34 -17.00 35.95 -11.76
CA GLU A 34 -16.16 35.46 -12.81
C GLU A 34 -16.96 34.39 -13.60
N THR A 35 -17.11 34.61 -14.89
CA THR A 35 -17.48 33.57 -15.83
C THR A 35 -16.34 32.54 -15.83
N GLU A 36 -16.57 31.39 -15.17
CA GLU A 36 -15.62 30.30 -15.09
C GLU A 36 -15.23 29.84 -16.51
N LYS A 37 -14.05 30.25 -16.94
CA LYS A 37 -13.38 29.61 -18.07
C LYS A 37 -13.06 28.20 -17.62
N GLN A 38 -13.51 27.18 -18.38
CA GLN A 38 -13.02 25.81 -18.19
C GLN A 38 -11.49 25.85 -18.09
N PRO A 39 -10.90 25.31 -17.03
CA PRO A 39 -9.43 25.28 -16.92
C PRO A 39 -8.89 24.58 -18.15
N ALA A 40 -7.87 25.17 -18.79
CA ALA A 40 -7.19 24.53 -19.90
C ALA A 40 -6.71 23.15 -19.42
N ALA A 41 -6.99 22.10 -20.21
CA ALA A 41 -6.61 20.74 -19.85
C ALA A 41 -5.08 20.70 -19.61
N PRO A 42 -4.59 20.25 -18.43
CA PRO A 42 -3.15 20.32 -18.09
C PRO A 42 -2.30 19.39 -18.95
N PHE A 43 -2.94 18.47 -19.68
CA PHE A 43 -2.30 17.50 -20.57
C PHE A 43 -3.08 17.42 -21.87
N SER A 44 -2.34 17.27 -22.98
CA SER A 44 -2.97 17.01 -24.28
C SER A 44 -3.53 15.58 -24.35
N SER A 45 -4.51 15.36 -25.22
CA SER A 45 -5.05 14.02 -25.47
C SER A 45 -3.93 13.04 -25.92
N ALA A 46 -2.99 13.50 -26.74
CA ALA A 46 -1.83 12.68 -27.13
C ALA A 46 -1.00 12.21 -25.92
N GLU A 47 -0.80 13.08 -24.93
CA GLU A 47 -0.07 12.73 -23.70
C GLU A 47 -0.88 11.81 -22.80
N LEU A 48 -2.20 11.93 -22.75
CA LEU A 48 -3.07 11.09 -21.94
C LEU A 48 -3.13 9.65 -22.44
N PHE A 49 -3.17 9.46 -23.75
CA PHE A 49 -3.26 8.13 -24.37
C PHE A 49 -1.91 7.53 -24.78
N ALA A 50 -0.80 8.21 -24.51
CA ALA A 50 0.52 7.72 -24.85
C ALA A 50 0.86 6.41 -24.11
N THR A 51 1.02 5.33 -24.87
CA THR A 51 1.65 4.10 -24.41
C THR A 51 3.17 4.21 -24.56
N GLY A 52 3.94 3.43 -23.83
CA GLY A 52 5.39 3.46 -23.93
C GLY A 52 6.12 2.80 -22.77
N PRO A 53 7.45 2.93 -22.71
CA PRO A 53 8.24 2.36 -21.64
C PRO A 53 7.95 3.06 -20.31
N GLN A 54 8.16 2.34 -19.21
CA GLN A 54 8.09 2.90 -17.87
C GLN A 54 9.19 3.94 -17.65
N ARG A 55 8.93 4.90 -16.74
CA ARG A 55 9.86 5.98 -16.42
C ARG A 55 11.20 5.45 -15.94
N SER A 56 12.28 6.14 -16.32
CA SER A 56 13.61 5.98 -15.76
C SER A 56 13.96 7.21 -14.94
N TYR A 57 14.71 7.02 -13.86
CA TYR A 57 15.10 8.04 -12.92
C TYR A 57 16.61 8.18 -12.89
N ALA A 58 17.12 9.40 -12.95
CA ALA A 58 18.55 9.69 -12.90
C ALA A 58 18.80 11.02 -12.16
N GLY A 59 20.01 11.22 -11.63
CA GLY A 59 20.38 12.42 -10.90
C GLY A 59 19.49 12.67 -9.69
N GLU A 60 18.97 13.89 -9.52
CA GLU A 60 18.14 14.26 -8.38
C GLU A 60 16.85 13.43 -8.27
N LYS A 61 16.35 12.89 -9.38
CA LYS A 61 15.13 12.05 -9.39
C LYS A 61 15.32 10.66 -8.78
N THR A 62 16.53 10.28 -8.38
CA THR A 62 16.79 9.04 -7.64
C THR A 62 16.69 9.21 -6.12
N THR A 63 16.61 10.44 -5.64
CA THR A 63 16.79 10.82 -4.23
C THR A 63 15.77 10.20 -3.28
N GLN A 64 14.49 10.27 -3.64
CA GLN A 64 13.40 9.81 -2.78
C GLN A 64 12.98 8.36 -3.06
N ILE A 65 13.60 7.70 -4.03
CA ILE A 65 13.24 6.33 -4.38
C ILE A 65 13.57 5.38 -3.24
N ALA A 66 12.56 4.62 -2.83
CA ALA A 66 12.67 3.47 -1.95
C ALA A 66 11.58 2.47 -2.37
N LEU A 67 11.98 1.37 -3.03
CA LEU A 67 11.11 0.33 -3.55
C LEU A 67 11.12 -0.84 -2.57
N PRO A 68 9.96 -1.22 -1.97
CA PRO A 68 9.90 -2.30 -1.00
C PRO A 68 10.24 -3.67 -1.61
N ILE A 69 11.18 -4.37 -1.00
CA ILE A 69 11.56 -5.75 -1.29
C ILE A 69 11.32 -6.57 -0.03
N GLY A 70 10.25 -7.36 0.00
CA GLY A 70 9.88 -8.11 1.19
C GLY A 70 8.68 -9.03 0.95
N GLY A 71 8.26 -9.76 1.97
CA GLY A 71 7.15 -10.70 1.91
C GLY A 71 5.84 -10.11 2.44
N ILE A 72 4.70 -10.56 1.89
CA ILE A 72 3.37 -10.20 2.42
C ILE A 72 3.27 -10.63 3.90
N GLY A 73 3.13 -9.66 4.80
CA GLY A 73 3.10 -9.89 6.25
C GLY A 73 4.43 -10.33 6.88
N ALA A 74 5.55 -10.16 6.16
CA ALA A 74 6.88 -10.56 6.62
C ALA A 74 7.86 -9.37 6.77
N GLY A 75 7.39 -8.17 6.49
CA GLY A 75 8.22 -6.97 6.46
C GLY A 75 9.02 -6.82 5.17
N SER A 76 9.81 -5.75 5.09
CA SER A 76 10.55 -5.39 3.88
C SER A 76 11.85 -4.64 4.17
N ILE A 77 12.73 -4.68 3.19
CA ILE A 77 13.88 -3.78 3.02
C ILE A 77 13.63 -3.01 1.73
N CYS A 78 13.92 -1.71 1.66
CA CYS A 78 13.73 -0.94 0.45
C CYS A 78 15.02 -0.83 -0.37
N MET A 79 14.94 -1.07 -1.68
CA MET A 79 16.00 -0.70 -2.63
C MET A 79 15.87 0.77 -2.96
N ASN A 80 16.93 1.54 -2.77
CA ASN A 80 16.94 2.98 -3.07
C ASN A 80 17.32 3.28 -4.53
N GLY A 81 17.14 4.53 -4.93
CA GLY A 81 17.29 4.96 -6.33
C GLY A 81 18.73 4.98 -6.87
N TYR A 82 19.71 4.72 -6.04
CA TYR A 82 21.11 4.60 -6.44
C TYR A 82 21.69 3.20 -6.21
N GLY A 83 20.83 2.21 -5.97
CA GLY A 83 21.19 0.78 -5.94
C GLY A 83 21.58 0.22 -4.58
N GLY A 84 21.52 1.02 -3.52
CA GLY A 84 21.70 0.56 -2.15
C GLY A 84 20.40 0.13 -1.47
N LEU A 85 20.47 -0.16 -0.17
CA LEU A 85 19.33 -0.55 0.66
C LEU A 85 19.02 0.49 1.74
N GLN A 86 17.76 0.55 2.18
CA GLN A 86 17.27 1.39 3.28
C GLN A 86 16.00 0.80 3.90
N ASP A 87 15.50 1.39 4.99
CA ASP A 87 14.19 1.09 5.60
C ASP A 87 14.00 -0.40 5.95
N PHE A 88 14.80 -0.89 6.90
CA PHE A 88 14.81 -2.30 7.31
C PHE A 88 13.65 -2.62 8.26
N SER A 89 12.43 -2.66 7.74
CA SER A 89 11.21 -2.99 8.48
C SER A 89 11.02 -4.51 8.60
N ILE A 90 11.93 -5.20 9.27
CA ILE A 90 12.03 -6.67 9.26
C ILE A 90 11.60 -7.35 10.57
N ARG A 91 11.19 -6.58 11.60
CA ARG A 91 10.82 -7.09 12.94
C ARG A 91 9.32 -6.95 13.23
N THR A 92 8.47 -7.20 12.23
CA THR A 92 7.00 -7.07 12.34
C THR A 92 6.56 -5.67 12.81
N ARG A 93 7.33 -4.65 12.47
CA ARG A 93 7.04 -3.24 12.73
C ARG A 93 7.68 -2.35 11.65
N PRO A 94 7.14 -1.15 11.44
CA PRO A 94 7.81 -0.16 10.60
C PRO A 94 9.15 0.27 11.20
N GLU A 95 10.16 0.38 10.33
CA GLU A 95 11.47 0.98 10.63
C GLU A 95 11.89 1.74 9.36
N THR A 96 11.25 2.90 9.12
CA THR A 96 11.46 3.70 7.92
C THR A 96 12.26 4.95 8.27
N THR A 97 13.41 5.10 7.67
CA THR A 97 14.31 6.21 7.95
C THR A 97 14.38 7.20 6.79
N ALA A 98 13.92 6.82 5.61
CA ALA A 98 14.15 7.52 4.35
C ALA A 98 15.64 7.77 4.03
N MET A 99 16.53 7.05 4.70
CA MET A 99 17.99 7.18 4.61
C MET A 99 18.61 5.82 4.29
N PRO A 100 19.77 5.78 3.60
CA PRO A 100 20.49 4.55 3.34
C PRO A 100 20.84 3.80 4.62
N ALA A 101 21.02 2.51 4.48
CA ALA A 101 21.54 1.66 5.54
C ALA A 101 22.86 2.23 6.10
N GLY A 102 22.98 2.23 7.42
CA GLY A 102 24.18 2.76 8.09
C GLY A 102 24.21 4.29 8.27
N PHE A 103 23.28 5.01 7.69
CA PHE A 103 23.31 6.48 7.65
C PHE A 103 22.67 7.16 8.87
N SER A 104 21.67 6.59 9.48
CA SER A 104 20.96 7.19 10.62
C SER A 104 21.25 6.44 11.91
N ALA A 105 21.13 7.13 13.04
CA ALA A 105 21.21 6.50 14.36
C ALA A 105 20.12 5.43 14.57
N ASN A 106 18.99 5.60 13.90
CA ASN A 106 17.86 4.66 13.95
C ASN A 106 17.95 3.54 12.89
N SER A 107 18.95 3.57 12.01
CA SER A 107 19.24 2.54 11.00
C SER A 107 20.71 2.11 11.16
N PRO A 108 20.99 1.28 12.17
CA PRO A 108 22.37 0.85 12.45
C PRO A 108 22.92 -0.13 11.40
N GLU A 109 22.07 -0.63 10.52
CA GLU A 109 22.43 -1.61 9.50
C GLU A 109 23.40 -1.00 8.50
N ALA A 110 24.41 -1.81 8.13
CA ALA A 110 25.25 -1.59 6.96
C ALA A 110 25.02 -2.78 6.00
N ALA A 111 24.61 -2.49 4.78
CA ALA A 111 24.36 -3.50 3.75
C ALA A 111 24.80 -2.93 2.41
N PHE A 112 25.92 -3.43 1.88
CA PHE A 112 26.53 -2.87 0.66
C PHE A 112 27.42 -3.89 -0.05
N ALA A 113 27.61 -3.69 -1.35
CA ALA A 113 28.56 -4.44 -2.15
C ALA A 113 29.78 -3.61 -2.50
N ILE A 114 30.94 -4.26 -2.62
CA ILE A 114 32.20 -3.66 -3.12
C ILE A 114 32.65 -4.44 -4.35
N LEU A 115 33.07 -3.72 -5.39
CA LEU A 115 33.74 -4.23 -6.57
C LEU A 115 35.20 -3.78 -6.55
N HIS A 116 36.13 -4.74 -6.57
CA HIS A 116 37.55 -4.51 -6.68
C HIS A 116 38.08 -5.08 -8.01
N ILE A 117 38.60 -4.24 -8.88
CA ILE A 117 39.22 -4.62 -10.15
C ILE A 117 40.72 -4.86 -9.92
N LYS A 118 41.18 -6.07 -10.30
CA LYS A 118 42.58 -6.48 -10.19
C LYS A 118 43.38 -6.04 -11.42
N GLY A 119 44.68 -5.82 -11.27
CA GLY A 119 45.60 -5.47 -12.37
C GLY A 119 46.60 -4.41 -12.03
N GLU A 120 47.28 -3.85 -13.05
CA GLU A 120 48.28 -2.79 -12.86
C GLU A 120 47.66 -1.49 -12.31
N SER A 121 46.39 -1.22 -12.70
CA SER A 121 45.60 -0.12 -12.18
C SER A 121 44.41 -0.71 -11.43
N THR A 122 44.56 -0.83 -10.11
CA THR A 122 43.46 -1.32 -9.25
C THR A 122 42.41 -0.22 -9.04
N VAL A 123 41.12 -0.59 -9.12
CA VAL A 123 40.01 0.32 -8.83
C VAL A 123 39.05 -0.39 -7.86
N THR A 124 38.70 0.28 -6.80
CA THR A 124 37.72 -0.22 -5.83
C THR A 124 36.57 0.77 -5.68
N LYS A 125 35.36 0.29 -5.84
CA LYS A 125 34.14 1.09 -5.72
C LYS A 125 33.09 0.35 -4.88
N LEU A 126 32.36 1.11 -4.09
CA LEU A 126 31.06 0.71 -3.59
C LEU A 126 30.11 0.56 -4.79
N VAL A 127 29.37 -0.55 -4.84
CA VAL A 127 28.47 -0.83 -5.97
C VAL A 127 27.14 -0.11 -5.75
N GLU A 128 27.25 1.19 -5.70
CA GLU A 128 26.13 2.15 -5.61
C GLU A 128 26.44 3.40 -6.46
N GLY A 129 25.40 4.09 -6.88
CA GLY A 129 25.51 5.38 -7.55
C GLY A 129 25.86 6.54 -6.59
N PRO A 130 25.98 7.76 -7.12
CA PRO A 130 26.31 8.93 -6.34
C PRO A 130 25.28 9.17 -5.24
N PHE A 131 25.75 9.38 -4.02
CA PHE A 131 24.89 9.75 -2.92
C PHE A 131 24.52 11.25 -2.99
N PRO A 132 23.23 11.64 -2.86
CA PRO A 132 22.82 13.04 -2.92
C PRO A 132 23.25 13.81 -1.65
N PRO A 133 24.20 14.78 -1.72
CA PRO A 133 24.71 15.46 -0.53
C PRO A 133 23.65 16.22 0.28
N PHE A 134 22.61 16.76 -0.39
CA PHE A 134 21.57 17.52 0.32
C PHE A 134 20.70 16.64 1.23
N LYS A 135 20.58 15.34 0.95
CA LYS A 135 19.88 14.40 1.82
C LYS A 135 20.50 14.28 3.22
N ILE A 136 21.82 14.54 3.31
CA ILE A 136 22.57 14.62 4.56
C ILE A 136 22.05 15.75 5.45
N PHE A 137 21.79 16.92 4.83
CA PHE A 137 21.49 18.14 5.55
C PHE A 137 20.01 18.24 5.96
N ASP A 138 19.13 17.43 5.40
CA ASP A 138 17.70 17.37 5.77
C ASP A 138 17.47 16.71 7.14
N GLN A 139 18.42 15.96 7.67
CA GLN A 139 18.23 15.13 8.85
C GLN A 139 18.77 15.74 10.17
N GLY A 140 19.08 17.01 10.18
CA GLY A 140 19.54 17.67 11.40
C GLY A 140 20.95 17.27 11.87
N LEU A 141 21.75 16.62 11.02
CA LEU A 141 23.09 16.10 11.34
C LEU A 141 24.23 17.02 10.90
N GLN A 142 23.91 18.23 10.44
CA GLN A 142 24.81 19.14 9.74
C GLN A 142 26.03 19.53 10.57
N GLY A 143 25.86 19.80 11.85
CA GLY A 143 26.90 20.29 12.75
C GLY A 143 28.00 19.29 13.07
N GLN A 144 27.81 18.00 12.73
CA GLN A 144 28.77 16.94 13.06
C GLN A 144 29.29 16.16 11.83
N GLY A 145 28.95 16.61 10.61
CA GLY A 145 29.44 16.00 9.38
C GLY A 145 29.06 14.55 9.19
N LEU A 146 27.91 14.13 9.68
CA LEU A 146 27.43 12.76 9.82
C LEU A 146 28.01 12.02 11.05
N ARG A 147 27.53 10.82 11.31
CA ARG A 147 28.04 9.95 12.37
C ARG A 147 29.26 9.15 11.92
N ARG A 148 30.03 8.64 12.89
CA ARG A 148 31.14 7.74 12.64
C ARG A 148 30.66 6.32 12.28
N GLY A 149 31.47 5.59 11.49
CA GLY A 149 31.26 4.18 11.20
C GLY A 149 30.21 3.89 10.15
N GLY A 150 29.87 4.90 9.30
CA GLY A 150 29.10 4.73 8.09
C GLY A 150 29.99 4.43 6.87
N PHE A 151 29.36 4.12 5.73
CA PHE A 151 30.06 3.85 4.46
C PHE A 151 29.77 4.92 3.39
N GLU A 152 29.17 6.04 3.79
CA GLU A 152 28.76 7.14 2.91
C GLU A 152 29.97 7.80 2.24
N GLY A 153 31.10 7.83 2.92
CA GLY A 153 32.36 8.38 2.43
C GLY A 153 33.18 7.47 1.49
N PHE A 154 32.71 6.24 1.23
CA PHE A 154 33.43 5.32 0.33
C PHE A 154 33.24 5.72 -1.14
N PRO A 155 34.24 5.49 -2.03
CA PRO A 155 34.13 5.79 -3.46
C PRO A 155 32.99 4.99 -4.12
N ARG A 156 32.11 5.67 -4.87
CA ARG A 156 30.98 5.11 -5.59
C ARG A 156 31.11 5.26 -7.09
N PHE A 157 30.23 4.57 -7.83
CA PHE A 157 30.09 4.79 -9.27
C PHE A 157 29.61 6.21 -9.56
N GLN A 158 30.06 6.78 -10.68
CA GLN A 158 29.78 8.17 -11.05
C GLN A 158 28.38 8.40 -11.58
N LYS A 159 27.75 7.38 -12.17
CA LYS A 159 26.41 7.49 -12.77
C LYS A 159 25.53 6.33 -12.35
N CYS A 160 24.26 6.65 -12.11
CA CYS A 160 23.22 5.69 -11.83
C CYS A 160 21.94 6.07 -12.56
N THR A 161 21.28 5.07 -13.14
CA THR A 161 19.91 5.19 -13.68
C THR A 161 19.06 4.11 -13.03
N PHE A 162 17.94 4.50 -12.43
CA PHE A 162 17.00 3.59 -11.79
C PHE A 162 15.74 3.41 -12.63
N LYS A 163 15.21 2.20 -12.71
CA LYS A 163 13.92 1.86 -13.29
C LYS A 163 13.20 0.85 -12.40
N GLY A 164 11.92 1.10 -12.11
CA GLY A 164 11.09 0.16 -11.38
C GLY A 164 9.95 -0.37 -12.26
N GLN A 165 9.85 -1.68 -12.33
CA GLN A 165 8.70 -2.42 -12.84
C GLN A 165 8.32 -3.42 -11.75
N TYR A 166 7.59 -2.93 -10.74
CA TYR A 166 7.30 -3.71 -9.55
C TYR A 166 6.81 -5.12 -9.91
N PRO A 167 7.33 -6.18 -9.26
CA PRO A 167 8.15 -6.20 -8.05
C PRO A 167 9.67 -6.08 -8.24
N PHE A 168 10.15 -5.69 -9.43
CA PHE A 168 11.57 -5.51 -9.71
C PHE A 168 11.97 -4.04 -9.68
N GLY A 169 13.07 -3.74 -8.96
CA GLY A 169 13.81 -2.48 -9.06
C GLY A 169 15.15 -2.73 -9.75
N GLU A 170 15.50 -1.93 -10.76
CA GLU A 170 16.76 -2.06 -11.49
C GLU A 170 17.57 -0.76 -11.40
N ALA A 171 18.83 -0.85 -10.98
CA ALA A 171 19.79 0.25 -11.02
C ALA A 171 20.94 -0.13 -11.94
N VAL A 172 21.26 0.72 -12.92
CA VAL A 172 22.38 0.56 -13.84
C VAL A 172 23.45 1.57 -13.47
N LEU A 173 24.65 1.07 -13.17
CA LEU A 173 25.81 1.85 -12.72
C LEU A 173 26.89 1.87 -13.79
N THR A 174 27.40 3.05 -14.10
CA THR A 174 28.54 3.25 -15.00
C THR A 174 29.55 4.23 -14.43
N ASP A 175 30.84 3.98 -14.71
CA ASP A 175 31.93 4.82 -14.26
C ASP A 175 33.09 4.71 -15.26
N ALA A 176 33.63 5.85 -15.71
CA ALA A 176 34.74 5.86 -16.68
C ALA A 176 36.03 5.19 -16.17
N SER A 177 36.23 5.11 -14.84
CA SER A 177 37.36 4.45 -14.22
C SER A 177 37.16 2.93 -14.00
N VAL A 178 35.95 2.41 -14.22
CA VAL A 178 35.61 0.99 -14.01
C VAL A 178 35.29 0.32 -15.34
N PRO A 179 36.03 -0.73 -15.74
CA PRO A 179 35.83 -1.41 -17.01
C PRO A 179 34.58 -2.31 -17.04
N LEU A 180 33.79 -2.33 -15.97
CA LEU A 180 32.56 -3.09 -15.86
C LEU A 180 31.36 -2.15 -15.67
N GLU A 181 30.32 -2.36 -16.48
CA GLU A 181 28.99 -1.86 -16.18
C GLU A 181 28.35 -2.83 -15.19
N VAL A 182 27.59 -2.30 -14.21
CA VAL A 182 26.90 -3.10 -13.21
C VAL A 182 25.39 -2.81 -13.28
N LYS A 183 24.59 -3.86 -13.49
CA LYS A 183 23.13 -3.81 -13.30
C LYS A 183 22.77 -4.52 -12.01
N ILE A 184 22.13 -3.80 -11.08
CA ILE A 184 21.60 -4.33 -9.84
C ILE A 184 20.09 -4.55 -10.04
N THR A 185 19.58 -5.75 -9.76
CA THR A 185 18.14 -6.03 -9.76
C THR A 185 17.74 -6.49 -8.37
N GLY A 186 16.89 -5.70 -7.70
CA GLY A 186 16.33 -6.04 -6.39
C GLY A 186 14.88 -6.52 -6.53
N TRP A 187 14.52 -7.62 -5.86
CA TRP A 187 13.18 -8.20 -5.93
C TRP A 187 12.88 -9.16 -4.77
N ASN A 188 11.60 -9.47 -4.60
CA ASN A 188 11.08 -10.55 -3.77
C ASN A 188 9.97 -11.26 -4.56
N PRO A 189 9.74 -12.58 -4.40
CA PRO A 189 8.69 -13.28 -5.11
C PRO A 189 7.33 -12.59 -4.97
N PHE A 190 6.70 -12.27 -6.10
CA PHE A 190 5.35 -11.73 -6.19
C PHE A 190 4.57 -12.56 -7.19
N ILE A 191 3.81 -13.50 -6.68
CA ILE A 191 3.13 -14.53 -7.46
C ILE A 191 1.65 -14.52 -7.06
N PRO A 192 0.76 -13.95 -7.88
CA PRO A 192 -0.67 -13.97 -7.58
C PRO A 192 -1.15 -15.38 -7.23
N LEU A 193 -2.05 -15.50 -6.28
CA LEU A 193 -2.62 -16.73 -5.71
C LEU A 193 -1.66 -17.60 -4.87
N ASP A 194 -0.37 -17.29 -4.85
CA ASP A 194 0.64 -17.98 -4.05
C ASP A 194 1.15 -17.09 -2.92
N ASP A 195 0.34 -16.95 -1.89
CA ASP A 195 0.60 -16.08 -0.74
C ASP A 195 1.74 -16.57 0.16
N LYS A 196 2.02 -17.91 0.15
CA LYS A 196 3.15 -18.48 0.85
C LYS A 196 4.47 -17.99 0.24
N ASN A 197 4.67 -18.20 -1.06
CA ASN A 197 5.89 -17.78 -1.73
C ASN A 197 6.00 -16.27 -1.83
N SER A 198 4.87 -15.56 -1.97
CA SER A 198 4.84 -14.10 -1.90
C SER A 198 5.05 -13.55 -0.49
N GLY A 199 5.03 -14.38 0.53
CA GLY A 199 5.27 -14.03 1.94
C GLY A 199 6.66 -14.38 2.48
N ILE A 200 7.64 -14.77 1.63
CA ILE A 200 9.00 -15.15 2.06
C ILE A 200 9.73 -13.94 2.66
N PRO A 201 10.25 -14.01 3.90
CA PRO A 201 11.01 -12.94 4.55
C PRO A 201 12.42 -12.81 4.00
N CYS A 202 12.57 -12.31 2.78
CA CYS A 202 13.88 -12.12 2.16
C CYS A 202 13.91 -10.92 1.19
N ALA A 203 15.11 -10.43 0.91
CA ALA A 203 15.44 -9.59 -0.23
C ALA A 203 16.43 -10.33 -1.14
N ILE A 204 16.16 -10.33 -2.44
CA ILE A 204 17.02 -10.96 -3.45
C ILE A 204 17.63 -9.85 -4.31
N LEU A 205 18.96 -9.85 -4.44
CA LEU A 205 19.74 -8.88 -5.19
C LEU A 205 20.59 -9.59 -6.24
N GLU A 206 20.39 -9.26 -7.49
CA GLU A 206 21.18 -9.77 -8.62
C GLU A 206 22.11 -8.68 -9.12
N TYR A 207 23.42 -8.93 -9.08
CA TYR A 207 24.49 -8.05 -9.58
C TYR A 207 25.01 -8.60 -10.88
N ALA A 208 24.53 -8.09 -12.01
CA ALA A 208 25.01 -8.44 -13.35
C ALA A 208 26.16 -7.53 -13.72
N LEU A 209 27.37 -8.11 -13.83
CA LEU A 209 28.59 -7.43 -14.24
C LEU A 209 28.81 -7.68 -15.73
N HIS A 210 29.02 -6.63 -16.52
CA HIS A 210 29.29 -6.69 -17.95
C HIS A 210 30.61 -5.97 -18.29
N ASN A 211 31.54 -6.68 -18.91
CA ASN A 211 32.83 -6.11 -19.33
C ASN A 211 32.65 -5.27 -20.61
N VAL A 212 32.69 -3.95 -20.45
CA VAL A 212 32.57 -2.97 -21.56
C VAL A 212 33.92 -2.60 -22.17
N SER A 213 35.03 -3.18 -21.67
CA SER A 213 36.37 -2.91 -22.17
C SER A 213 36.81 -3.89 -23.25
N ALA A 214 37.89 -3.57 -23.97
CA ALA A 214 38.50 -4.42 -24.96
C ALA A 214 39.45 -5.48 -24.36
N GLN A 215 39.66 -5.52 -23.04
CA GLN A 215 40.59 -6.41 -22.34
C GLN A 215 39.83 -7.34 -21.36
N PRO A 216 40.35 -8.54 -21.09
CA PRO A 216 39.84 -9.34 -20.00
C PRO A 216 39.97 -8.60 -18.65
N VAL A 217 38.95 -8.68 -17.81
CA VAL A 217 38.93 -8.04 -16.48
C VAL A 217 38.83 -9.11 -15.40
N GLU A 218 39.77 -9.10 -14.48
CA GLU A 218 39.75 -9.90 -13.25
C GLU A 218 39.22 -9.01 -12.10
N TYR A 219 38.33 -9.55 -11.28
CA TYR A 219 37.71 -8.79 -10.22
C TYR A 219 37.40 -9.64 -8.98
N GLU A 220 37.20 -8.95 -7.88
CA GLU A 220 36.56 -9.43 -6.65
C GLU A 220 35.25 -8.66 -6.44
N PHE A 221 34.16 -9.39 -6.26
CA PHE A 221 32.88 -8.84 -5.83
C PHE A 221 32.61 -9.31 -4.40
N SER A 222 32.34 -8.41 -3.48
CA SER A 222 32.02 -8.76 -2.09
C SER A 222 30.75 -8.10 -1.63
N TYR A 223 29.99 -8.81 -0.79
CA TYR A 223 28.83 -8.28 -0.12
C TYR A 223 29.00 -8.29 1.38
N HIS A 224 28.61 -7.19 2.04
CA HIS A 224 28.83 -6.92 3.45
C HIS A 224 27.52 -6.59 4.12
N LEU A 225 27.23 -7.25 5.26
CA LEU A 225 25.98 -7.09 6.00
C LEU A 225 26.25 -7.00 7.49
N SER A 226 25.77 -5.93 8.13
CA SER A 226 25.73 -5.85 9.59
C SER A 226 24.90 -6.97 10.19
N HIS A 227 25.15 -7.30 11.43
CA HIS A 227 24.37 -8.26 12.18
C HIS A 227 22.93 -7.74 12.39
N LEU A 228 21.96 -8.29 11.65
CA LEU A 228 20.56 -7.82 11.68
C LEU A 228 19.77 -8.28 12.91
N ALA A 229 20.31 -9.20 13.70
CA ALA A 229 19.68 -9.74 14.92
C ALA A 229 20.59 -9.55 16.14
N PRO A 230 20.98 -8.32 16.54
CA PRO A 230 21.98 -8.09 17.58
C PRO A 230 21.48 -8.34 19.02
N GLY A 231 20.16 -8.56 19.21
CA GLY A 231 19.55 -8.58 20.54
C GLY A 231 19.33 -7.16 21.11
N CYS A 232 18.66 -7.08 22.26
CA CYS A 232 18.30 -5.80 22.89
C CYS A 232 19.41 -5.18 23.69
N ARG A 233 20.27 -6.00 24.22
CA ARG A 233 21.43 -5.59 25.03
C ARG A 233 22.65 -6.27 24.46
N PRO A 234 23.27 -5.70 23.40
CA PRO A 234 24.43 -6.30 22.74
C PRO A 234 25.61 -6.51 23.69
N ASP A 235 25.65 -5.83 24.82
CA ASP A 235 26.63 -5.99 25.91
C ASP A 235 26.28 -7.16 26.88
N GLN A 236 25.04 -7.68 26.82
CA GLN A 236 24.58 -8.74 27.71
C GLN A 236 24.07 -10.00 26.95
N SER A 237 23.59 -9.84 25.73
CA SER A 237 23.18 -10.97 24.88
C SER A 237 24.23 -11.28 23.82
N ALA A 238 24.70 -12.53 23.82
CA ALA A 238 25.70 -12.97 22.84
C ALA A 238 25.17 -12.78 21.40
N THR A 239 25.91 -12.08 20.57
CA THR A 239 25.69 -12.09 19.12
C THR A 239 26.47 -13.25 18.51
N ILE A 240 25.79 -14.09 17.73
CA ILE A 240 26.35 -15.32 17.18
C ILE A 240 26.41 -15.19 15.67
N ASN A 241 27.60 -15.32 15.11
CA ASN A 241 27.82 -15.44 13.68
C ASN A 241 28.37 -16.85 13.39
N ALA A 242 27.85 -17.50 12.34
CA ALA A 242 28.32 -18.81 11.92
C ALA A 242 28.33 -18.93 10.40
N VAL A 243 29.20 -19.75 9.88
CA VAL A 243 29.28 -20.07 8.46
C VAL A 243 28.13 -20.98 8.06
N ILE A 244 27.44 -20.66 6.96
CA ILE A 244 26.64 -21.60 6.20
C ILE A 244 27.59 -22.22 5.16
N PRO A 245 28.00 -23.51 5.31
CA PRO A 245 29.07 -24.05 4.53
C PRO A 245 28.91 -23.91 3.03
N GLY A 246 29.91 -23.30 2.38
CA GLY A 246 29.92 -23.06 0.93
C GLY A 246 28.92 -22.02 0.42
N LYS A 247 28.18 -21.30 1.30
CA LYS A 247 27.08 -20.39 0.91
C LYS A 247 27.17 -18.99 1.49
N GLY A 248 27.46 -18.86 2.79
CA GLY A 248 27.48 -17.55 3.42
C GLY A 248 27.48 -17.54 4.94
N VAL A 249 26.78 -16.58 5.54
CA VAL A 249 26.79 -16.29 6.97
C VAL A 249 25.38 -16.39 7.54
N TRP A 250 25.25 -17.03 8.70
CA TRP A 250 24.08 -17.03 9.56
C TRP A 250 24.38 -16.22 10.81
N MET A 251 23.42 -15.40 11.23
CA MET A 251 23.52 -14.47 12.35
C MET A 251 22.33 -14.67 13.28
N THR A 252 22.58 -14.77 14.59
CA THR A 252 21.52 -14.86 15.61
C THR A 252 22.02 -14.27 16.93
N ASN A 253 21.20 -14.34 17.97
CA ASN A 253 21.55 -13.84 19.30
C ASN A 253 21.23 -14.85 20.42
N GLY A 254 21.68 -14.54 21.63
CA GLY A 254 21.48 -15.35 22.82
C GLY A 254 20.23 -14.98 23.62
N GLU A 255 19.31 -14.23 23.05
CA GLU A 255 18.03 -13.88 23.73
C GLU A 255 17.18 -15.12 24.01
N ALA A 256 16.31 -15.03 25.00
CA ALA A 256 15.35 -16.10 25.28
C ALA A 256 14.42 -16.32 24.08
N GLN A 257 14.08 -17.60 23.82
CA GLN A 257 13.28 -17.98 22.65
C GLN A 257 11.92 -17.25 22.52
N ASN A 258 11.38 -16.76 23.60
CA ASN A 258 10.14 -15.99 23.63
C ASN A 258 10.36 -14.46 23.72
N ALA A 259 11.61 -13.98 23.70
CA ALA A 259 11.89 -12.55 23.68
C ALA A 259 11.53 -11.94 22.31
N GLU A 260 11.09 -10.68 22.30
CA GLU A 260 10.78 -9.97 21.05
C GLU A 260 12.02 -9.83 20.15
N ALA A 261 13.19 -9.63 20.75
CA ALA A 261 14.45 -9.51 20.05
C ALA A 261 15.06 -10.84 19.57
N PHE A 262 14.51 -11.98 20.01
CA PHE A 262 14.97 -13.28 19.51
C PHE A 262 14.72 -13.39 18.02
N GLY A 263 15.79 -13.69 17.26
CA GLY A 263 15.66 -13.80 15.81
C GLY A 263 16.97 -14.18 15.13
N SER A 264 16.93 -14.24 13.82
CA SER A 264 18.10 -14.56 13.00
C SER A 264 18.06 -13.85 11.65
N ALA A 265 19.23 -13.75 11.02
CA ALA A 265 19.40 -13.31 9.65
C ALA A 265 20.38 -14.23 8.91
N ALA A 266 20.30 -14.25 7.59
CA ALA A 266 21.24 -14.98 6.75
C ALA A 266 21.63 -14.14 5.53
N LEU A 267 22.89 -14.23 5.16
CA LEU A 267 23.47 -13.69 3.94
C LEU A 267 24.06 -14.85 3.13
N ILE A 268 23.55 -15.13 1.96
CA ILE A 268 24.08 -16.19 1.09
C ILE A 268 24.30 -15.71 -0.35
N ALA A 269 25.21 -16.39 -1.07
CA ALA A 269 25.33 -16.31 -2.51
C ALA A 269 24.71 -17.56 -3.16
N ILE A 270 23.87 -17.38 -4.20
CA ILE A 270 23.30 -18.48 -5.00
C ILE A 270 24.18 -18.76 -6.22
N GLY A 271 24.37 -20.05 -6.52
CA GLY A 271 25.07 -20.50 -7.74
C GLY A 271 26.59 -20.26 -7.75
N SER A 272 27.17 -19.88 -6.62
CA SER A 272 28.61 -19.66 -6.46
C SER A 272 29.07 -20.01 -5.05
N THR A 273 30.30 -20.46 -4.89
CA THR A 273 30.91 -20.73 -3.59
C THR A 273 31.76 -19.54 -3.16
N PRO A 274 31.34 -18.74 -2.16
CA PRO A 274 32.08 -17.60 -1.71
C PRO A 274 33.22 -17.94 -0.75
N ARG A 275 34.21 -17.04 -0.68
CA ARG A 275 35.08 -16.92 0.50
C ARG A 275 34.26 -16.19 1.58
N ILE A 276 34.29 -16.67 2.81
CA ILE A 276 33.41 -16.22 3.89
C ILE A 276 34.22 -15.61 5.03
N LYS A 277 33.85 -14.40 5.44
CA LYS A 277 34.22 -13.76 6.69
C LYS A 277 32.96 -13.72 7.56
N ALA A 278 32.78 -14.69 8.44
CA ALA A 278 31.59 -14.79 9.26
C ALA A 278 31.47 -13.64 10.26
N MET A 279 32.60 -13.05 10.70
CA MET A 279 32.60 -11.93 11.64
C MET A 279 33.63 -10.86 11.26
N TRP A 280 33.21 -9.60 11.29
CA TRP A 280 34.11 -8.46 11.09
C TRP A 280 35.04 -8.24 12.28
N LEU A 281 36.18 -7.56 12.05
CA LEU A 281 37.02 -7.08 13.11
C LEU A 281 36.25 -6.05 13.96
N ARG A 282 36.27 -6.24 15.28
CA ARG A 282 35.55 -5.42 16.26
C ARG A 282 36.51 -4.84 17.31
N SER A 283 36.21 -3.65 17.78
CA SER A 283 36.87 -3.03 18.92
C SER A 283 35.92 -2.04 19.59
N PRO A 284 35.95 -1.92 20.92
CA PRO A 284 35.09 -0.97 21.63
C PRO A 284 35.54 0.47 21.57
N GLY A 285 36.71 0.79 21.00
CA GLY A 285 37.27 2.15 20.98
C GLY A 285 36.50 3.10 20.05
N TRP A 286 36.34 4.35 20.49
CA TRP A 286 35.71 5.39 19.67
C TRP A 286 36.55 5.76 18.44
N GLU A 287 37.86 5.50 18.50
CA GLU A 287 38.83 5.69 17.44
C GLU A 287 38.83 4.59 16.37
N PHE A 288 38.15 3.47 16.65
CA PHE A 288 38.11 2.32 15.75
C PHE A 288 36.86 2.32 14.89
N ASP A 289 37.03 1.99 13.60
CA ASP A 289 35.96 1.83 12.64
C ASP A 289 36.10 0.52 11.86
N SER A 290 35.15 -0.40 12.11
CA SER A 290 35.11 -1.72 11.49
C SER A 290 35.00 -1.64 9.96
N LEU A 291 34.28 -0.68 9.42
CA LEU A 291 34.05 -0.56 7.98
C LEU A 291 35.27 -0.05 7.23
N SER A 292 36.02 0.87 7.83
CA SER A 292 37.34 1.31 7.28
C SER A 292 38.34 0.17 7.26
N ALA A 293 38.37 -0.66 8.29
CA ALA A 293 39.22 -1.85 8.31
C ALA A 293 38.81 -2.85 7.20
N LEU A 294 37.54 -3.11 7.04
CA LEU A 294 36.98 -3.97 6.00
C LEU A 294 37.26 -3.44 4.59
N TRP A 295 37.06 -2.12 4.38
CA TRP A 295 37.38 -1.47 3.11
C TRP A 295 38.87 -1.66 2.73
N ARG A 296 39.77 -1.52 3.69
CA ARG A 296 41.22 -1.71 3.46
C ARG A 296 41.51 -3.13 3.03
N GLU A 297 40.91 -4.15 3.69
CA GLU A 297 41.12 -5.53 3.29
C GLU A 297 40.68 -5.77 1.83
N VAL A 298 39.48 -5.33 1.47
CA VAL A 298 38.95 -5.55 0.12
C VAL A 298 39.71 -4.74 -0.92
N SER A 299 40.00 -3.45 -0.66
CA SER A 299 40.66 -2.56 -1.63
C SER A 299 42.12 -2.90 -1.89
N THR A 300 42.76 -3.69 -1.03
CA THR A 300 44.12 -4.18 -1.21
C THR A 300 44.16 -5.65 -1.70
N GLY A 301 43.01 -6.29 -1.92
CA GLY A 301 42.93 -7.69 -2.33
C GLY A 301 43.32 -8.70 -1.23
N HIS A 302 43.35 -8.28 0.03
CA HIS A 302 43.75 -9.11 1.18
C HIS A 302 42.56 -9.54 2.05
N PHE A 303 41.44 -9.89 1.43
CA PHE A 303 40.25 -10.35 2.14
C PHE A 303 40.54 -11.58 3.00
N THR A 304 40.38 -11.47 4.31
CA THR A 304 40.61 -12.55 5.28
C THR A 304 39.29 -13.31 5.56
N THR A 305 39.37 -14.59 5.79
CA THR A 305 38.24 -15.47 6.12
C THR A 305 38.26 -15.84 7.59
N ASN A 306 37.09 -16.07 8.19
CA ASN A 306 36.92 -16.68 9.50
C ASN A 306 35.56 -17.40 9.58
N ASP A 307 35.43 -18.30 10.54
CA ASP A 307 34.22 -19.09 10.79
C ASP A 307 33.30 -18.55 11.88
N GLY A 308 33.67 -17.43 12.52
CA GLY A 308 32.95 -16.84 13.63
C GLY A 308 33.19 -17.51 14.99
N SER A 309 34.04 -18.52 15.09
CA SER A 309 34.27 -19.32 16.30
C SER A 309 34.93 -18.51 17.46
N ASN A 310 35.62 -17.44 17.14
CA ASN A 310 36.20 -16.51 18.11
C ASN A 310 35.25 -15.38 18.49
N ASN A 311 33.99 -15.68 18.62
CA ASN A 311 32.93 -14.71 18.93
C ASN A 311 33.02 -14.31 20.41
N VAL A 312 34.09 -13.63 20.75
CA VAL A 312 34.23 -12.97 22.06
C VAL A 312 33.31 -11.76 22.05
N ASP A 313 32.57 -11.61 23.11
CA ASP A 313 31.64 -10.49 23.31
C ASP A 313 32.40 -9.17 23.43
N THR A 314 32.82 -8.63 22.30
CA THR A 314 33.49 -7.34 22.18
C THR A 314 32.54 -6.30 21.65
N ALA A 315 32.52 -5.11 22.24
CA ALA A 315 31.77 -3.99 21.73
C ALA A 315 32.19 -3.62 20.29
N GLY A 316 31.38 -2.83 19.62
CA GLY A 316 31.61 -2.39 18.24
C GLY A 316 30.72 -3.11 17.24
N ARG A 317 30.66 -2.58 16.02
CA ARG A 317 29.82 -3.07 14.95
C ARG A 317 30.17 -4.53 14.56
N ASN A 318 29.19 -5.42 14.66
CA ASN A 318 29.31 -6.79 14.16
C ASN A 318 28.66 -6.92 12.76
N GLY A 319 29.14 -7.86 11.98
CA GLY A 319 28.61 -8.20 10.66
C GLY A 319 29.40 -9.31 10.02
N GLY A 320 28.95 -9.75 8.86
CA GLY A 320 29.60 -10.78 8.04
C GLY A 320 29.75 -10.33 6.58
N SER A 321 30.62 -11.03 5.86
CA SER A 321 30.91 -10.74 4.46
C SER A 321 31.10 -12.01 3.65
N ILE A 322 30.75 -11.93 2.38
CA ILE A 322 31.05 -12.95 1.37
C ILE A 322 31.80 -12.30 0.21
N LEU A 323 32.74 -13.02 -0.39
CA LEU A 323 33.52 -12.57 -1.53
C LEU A 323 33.51 -13.62 -2.63
N LEU A 324 33.26 -13.16 -3.85
CA LEU A 324 33.22 -13.93 -5.09
C LEU A 324 34.27 -13.40 -6.07
N GLU A 325 35.09 -14.27 -6.62
CA GLU A 325 36.10 -13.92 -7.62
C GLU A 325 35.59 -14.20 -9.03
N GLY A 326 36.04 -13.43 -10.00
CA GLY A 326 35.65 -13.63 -11.38
C GLY A 326 36.67 -13.06 -12.37
N LYS A 327 36.53 -13.58 -13.61
CA LYS A 327 37.23 -13.06 -14.79
C LYS A 327 36.25 -12.99 -15.94
N LEU A 328 36.18 -11.86 -16.61
CA LEU A 328 35.31 -11.62 -17.76
C LEU A 328 36.12 -11.28 -19.00
N ALA A 329 35.94 -12.04 -20.08
CA ALA A 329 36.45 -11.66 -21.39
C ALA A 329 35.77 -10.35 -21.86
N PRO A 330 36.31 -9.65 -22.86
CA PRO A 330 35.65 -8.53 -23.52
C PRO A 330 34.21 -8.86 -23.95
N GLY A 331 33.23 -8.02 -23.57
CA GLY A 331 31.80 -8.27 -23.83
C GLY A 331 31.17 -9.39 -22.97
N GLY A 332 31.96 -10.05 -22.12
CA GLY A 332 31.45 -11.11 -21.23
C GLY A 332 30.62 -10.54 -20.07
N SER A 333 29.67 -11.37 -19.57
CA SER A 333 28.82 -11.00 -18.43
C SER A 333 28.75 -12.12 -17.41
N ARG A 334 28.55 -11.77 -16.14
CA ARG A 334 28.28 -12.70 -15.03
C ARG A 334 27.35 -12.04 -14.02
N THR A 335 26.39 -12.81 -13.52
CA THR A 335 25.49 -12.38 -12.45
C THR A 335 25.85 -13.07 -11.14
N HIS A 336 26.00 -12.28 -10.09
CA HIS A 336 26.11 -12.73 -8.71
C HIS A 336 24.77 -12.50 -8.02
N CYS A 337 24.17 -13.54 -7.48
CA CYS A 337 22.89 -13.47 -6.78
C CYS A 337 23.12 -13.57 -5.27
N ILE A 338 22.66 -12.56 -4.54
CA ILE A 338 22.77 -12.41 -3.10
C ILE A 338 21.37 -12.47 -2.48
N VAL A 339 21.23 -13.23 -1.40
CA VAL A 339 19.98 -13.28 -0.61
C VAL A 339 20.26 -12.80 0.80
N ILE A 340 19.46 -11.85 1.25
CA ILE A 340 19.35 -11.44 2.64
C ILE A 340 18.01 -11.97 3.14
N ALA A 341 18.06 -12.89 4.11
CA ALA A 341 16.86 -13.43 4.74
C ALA A 341 16.83 -13.04 6.22
N TRP A 342 15.61 -12.92 6.77
CA TRP A 342 15.39 -12.62 8.17
C TRP A 342 14.30 -13.50 8.77
N HIS A 343 14.33 -13.64 10.09
CA HIS A 343 13.32 -14.41 10.82
C HIS A 343 13.24 -13.93 12.27
N PHE A 344 12.16 -13.24 12.63
CA PHE A 344 11.86 -12.73 13.98
C PHE A 344 10.50 -13.28 14.38
N PRO A 345 10.47 -14.41 15.10
CA PRO A 345 9.23 -15.19 15.30
C PRO A 345 8.28 -14.63 16.35
N ASN A 346 8.69 -13.64 17.15
CA ASN A 346 7.90 -13.15 18.27
C ASN A 346 7.44 -11.71 18.05
N CYS A 347 6.16 -11.47 18.23
CA CYS A 347 5.60 -10.13 18.17
C CYS A 347 4.73 -9.84 19.39
N TYR A 348 4.99 -8.71 20.05
CA TYR A 348 4.23 -8.22 21.19
C TYR A 348 3.33 -7.03 20.84
N LEU A 349 3.17 -6.72 19.56
CA LEU A 349 2.20 -5.75 19.09
C LEU A 349 0.79 -6.19 19.51
N ARG A 350 0.05 -5.31 20.20
CA ARG A 350 -1.33 -5.53 20.59
C ARG A 350 -2.11 -4.28 20.34
N GLU A 351 -3.11 -4.38 19.50
CA GLU A 351 -3.94 -3.24 19.11
C GLU A 351 -5.42 -3.68 19.06
N GLY A 352 -6.32 -2.78 19.44
CA GLY A 352 -7.76 -2.97 19.31
C GLY A 352 -8.40 -3.94 20.30
N LEU A 353 -7.65 -4.55 21.22
CA LEU A 353 -8.19 -5.46 22.22
C LEU A 353 -8.99 -4.69 23.29
N LYS A 354 -10.12 -5.27 23.74
CA LYS A 354 -10.99 -4.70 24.77
C LYS A 354 -10.27 -4.46 26.10
N SER A 355 -9.37 -5.34 26.47
CA SER A 355 -8.50 -5.16 27.63
C SER A 355 -7.08 -5.55 27.22
N ASP A 356 -6.18 -4.59 27.23
CA ASP A 356 -4.76 -4.88 27.15
C ASP A 356 -4.27 -5.22 28.54
N SER A 357 -4.32 -6.51 28.90
CA SER A 357 -3.82 -7.02 30.17
C SER A 357 -2.30 -7.22 30.18
N THR A 358 -1.62 -6.85 29.10
CA THR A 358 -0.17 -7.00 28.99
C THR A 358 0.54 -5.76 29.48
N ASN A 359 1.03 -5.79 30.71
CA ASN A 359 2.05 -4.85 31.20
C ASN A 359 3.42 -5.16 30.56
N VAL A 360 3.48 -5.30 29.23
CA VAL A 360 4.74 -5.46 28.52
C VAL A 360 5.44 -4.11 28.53
N THR A 361 6.59 -4.02 29.21
CA THR A 361 7.37 -2.79 29.34
C THR A 361 8.62 -2.87 28.47
N GLY A 362 9.13 -1.74 28.05
CA GLY A 362 10.33 -1.61 27.24
C GLY A 362 10.06 -0.99 25.86
N ASP A 363 11.13 -0.65 25.18
CA ASP A 363 11.05 -0.09 23.84
C ASP A 363 10.56 -1.14 22.83
N PRO A 364 9.84 -0.75 21.78
CA PRO A 364 9.44 -1.65 20.70
C PRO A 364 10.64 -2.43 20.13
N GLY A 365 10.49 -3.76 20.00
CA GLY A 365 11.58 -4.67 19.59
C GLY A 365 12.46 -5.17 20.75
N CYS A 366 12.31 -4.56 21.94
CA CYS A 366 13.07 -4.93 23.15
C CYS A 366 12.18 -5.10 24.38
N ARG A 367 10.94 -5.48 24.16
CA ARG A 367 9.97 -5.64 25.27
C ARG A 367 10.35 -6.79 26.16
N VAL A 368 10.28 -6.55 27.48
CA VAL A 368 10.45 -7.57 28.50
C VAL A 368 9.08 -8.11 28.87
N VAL A 369 8.95 -9.42 28.83
CA VAL A 369 7.71 -10.12 29.20
C VAL A 369 7.67 -10.32 30.69
N PRO A 370 6.73 -9.70 31.42
CA PRO A 370 6.54 -10.00 32.85
C PRO A 370 6.09 -11.45 33.03
N SER A 371 6.41 -12.04 34.16
CA SER A 371 5.90 -13.35 34.55
C SER A 371 4.36 -13.30 34.57
N GLY A 372 3.71 -14.22 33.84
CA GLY A 372 2.26 -14.28 33.71
C GLY A 372 1.63 -13.40 32.61
N ALA A 373 2.42 -12.65 31.84
CA ALA A 373 1.92 -11.96 30.66
C ALA A 373 1.56 -12.96 29.54
N ALA A 374 0.64 -12.54 28.66
CA ALA A 374 0.30 -13.33 27.48
C ALA A 374 1.51 -13.54 26.57
N PRO A 375 1.67 -14.74 25.97
CA PRO A 375 2.79 -15.03 25.08
C PRO A 375 2.79 -14.13 23.86
N PRO A 376 3.94 -13.96 23.16
CA PRO A 376 3.96 -13.28 21.89
C PRO A 376 3.09 -14.04 20.88
N TRP A 377 2.47 -13.30 19.95
CA TRP A 377 1.92 -13.94 18.76
C TRP A 377 3.05 -14.08 17.72
N ARG A 378 2.84 -14.95 16.75
CA ARG A 378 3.86 -15.25 15.73
C ARG A 378 3.36 -14.79 14.36
N PRO A 379 4.22 -14.16 13.55
CA PRO A 379 3.89 -13.87 12.15
C PRO A 379 3.82 -15.18 11.34
N PHE A 380 3.00 -15.22 10.30
CA PHE A 380 2.74 -16.41 9.48
C PHE A 380 4.01 -17.08 8.96
N TYR A 381 5.00 -16.30 8.51
CA TYR A 381 6.24 -16.88 8.00
C TYR A 381 7.00 -17.71 9.05
N ALA A 382 6.83 -17.41 10.33
CA ALA A 382 7.46 -18.16 11.41
C ALA A 382 6.86 -19.57 11.62
N SER A 383 5.68 -19.84 11.05
CA SER A 383 5.12 -21.20 10.96
C SER A 383 5.64 -21.97 9.74
N GLN A 384 6.22 -21.30 8.76
CA GLN A 384 6.69 -21.88 7.50
C GLN A 384 8.17 -22.26 7.52
N TRP A 385 8.99 -21.50 8.23
CA TRP A 385 10.45 -21.67 8.33
C TRP A 385 10.91 -21.59 9.78
N LYS A 386 12.00 -22.30 10.10
CA LYS A 386 12.55 -22.40 11.47
C LYS A 386 13.40 -21.19 11.85
N ASP A 387 14.19 -20.70 10.92
CA ASP A 387 15.12 -19.60 11.09
C ASP A 387 15.46 -18.97 9.73
N ALA A 388 16.24 -17.89 9.70
CA ALA A 388 16.63 -17.22 8.48
C ALA A 388 17.51 -18.09 7.55
N ARG A 389 18.24 -19.06 8.09
CA ARG A 389 19.01 -20.01 7.29
C ARG A 389 18.10 -20.94 6.51
N ASP A 390 17.03 -21.42 7.15
CA ASP A 390 16.02 -22.26 6.49
C ASP A 390 15.31 -21.48 5.37
N VAL A 391 14.96 -20.21 5.60
CA VAL A 391 14.44 -19.29 4.56
C VAL A 391 15.41 -19.16 3.39
N ALA A 392 16.68 -18.86 3.66
CA ALA A 392 17.68 -18.65 2.62
C ALA A 392 17.92 -19.90 1.76
N LEU A 393 17.97 -21.08 2.39
CA LEU A 393 18.13 -22.36 1.69
C LEU A 393 16.88 -22.73 0.87
N TYR A 394 15.67 -22.40 1.37
CA TYR A 394 14.43 -22.56 0.61
C TYR A 394 14.45 -21.70 -0.66
N VAL A 395 14.86 -20.43 -0.53
CA VAL A 395 14.98 -19.51 -1.68
C VAL A 395 15.99 -20.04 -2.68
N GLU A 396 17.17 -20.50 -2.24
CA GLU A 396 18.19 -21.07 -3.13
C GLU A 396 17.66 -22.28 -3.91
N GLN A 397 16.99 -23.22 -3.22
CA GLN A 397 16.45 -24.44 -3.84
C GLN A 397 15.36 -24.15 -4.87
N ASN A 398 14.60 -23.07 -4.70
CA ASN A 398 13.45 -22.72 -5.53
C ASN A 398 13.69 -21.49 -6.41
N TYR A 399 14.90 -20.95 -6.44
CA TYR A 399 15.23 -19.66 -7.04
C TYR A 399 14.71 -19.51 -8.47
N ASP A 400 15.02 -20.47 -9.35
CA ASP A 400 14.63 -20.39 -10.76
C ASP A 400 13.12 -20.35 -10.94
N SER A 401 12.38 -21.15 -10.19
CA SER A 401 10.92 -21.19 -10.23
C SER A 401 10.31 -19.91 -9.67
N LEU A 402 10.78 -19.44 -8.51
CA LEU A 402 10.31 -18.19 -7.89
C LEU A 402 10.54 -16.99 -8.81
N ARG A 403 11.73 -16.95 -9.42
CA ARG A 403 12.09 -15.89 -10.36
C ARG A 403 11.23 -15.92 -11.63
N ALA A 404 11.11 -17.08 -12.25
CA ALA A 404 10.36 -17.24 -13.49
C ALA A 404 8.87 -16.85 -13.30
N ARG A 405 8.23 -17.32 -12.23
CA ARG A 405 6.84 -17.00 -11.93
C ARG A 405 6.64 -15.50 -11.62
N THR A 406 7.58 -14.88 -10.90
CA THR A 406 7.55 -13.45 -10.62
C THR A 406 7.76 -12.62 -11.90
N VAL A 407 8.65 -13.06 -12.80
CA VAL A 407 8.84 -12.44 -14.13
C VAL A 407 7.58 -12.59 -14.98
N ASN A 408 6.96 -13.76 -14.99
CA ASN A 408 5.70 -13.99 -15.70
C ASN A 408 4.59 -13.01 -15.28
N PHE A 409 4.44 -12.78 -13.98
CA PHE A 409 3.50 -11.76 -13.48
C PHE A 409 3.87 -10.36 -13.98
N LYS A 410 5.12 -9.96 -13.80
CA LYS A 410 5.60 -8.64 -14.24
C LYS A 410 5.35 -8.44 -15.75
N GLU A 411 5.74 -9.41 -16.57
CA GLU A 411 5.58 -9.32 -18.01
C GLU A 411 4.12 -9.27 -18.44
N ALA A 412 3.25 -10.06 -17.79
CA ALA A 412 1.82 -10.00 -18.05
C ALA A 412 1.21 -8.63 -17.74
N LEU A 413 1.57 -8.03 -16.62
CA LEU A 413 1.08 -6.72 -16.22
C LEU A 413 1.57 -5.62 -17.20
N PHE A 414 2.88 -5.59 -17.47
CA PHE A 414 3.48 -4.54 -18.30
C PHE A 414 3.34 -4.75 -19.81
N ALA A 415 2.84 -5.91 -20.25
CA ALA A 415 2.41 -6.13 -21.64
C ALA A 415 1.04 -5.50 -21.93
N SER A 416 0.35 -4.95 -20.94
CA SER A 416 -0.91 -4.24 -21.14
C SER A 416 -0.69 -2.98 -21.98
N THR A 417 -1.55 -2.75 -22.99
CA THR A 417 -1.48 -1.59 -23.89
C THR A 417 -2.17 -0.37 -23.30
N LEU A 418 -1.88 -0.11 -22.02
CA LEU A 418 -2.36 1.03 -21.24
C LEU A 418 -1.31 2.14 -21.19
N PRO A 419 -1.69 3.41 -20.95
CA PRO A 419 -0.73 4.47 -20.73
C PRO A 419 0.30 4.12 -19.65
N ALA A 420 1.57 4.45 -19.88
CA ALA A 420 2.66 4.05 -18.98
C ALA A 420 2.47 4.52 -17.54
N TYR A 421 1.91 5.72 -17.34
CA TYR A 421 1.63 6.25 -15.99
C TYR A 421 0.46 5.53 -15.28
N VAL A 422 -0.44 4.89 -16.01
CA VAL A 422 -1.50 4.03 -15.45
C VAL A 422 -0.88 2.75 -14.91
N LEU A 423 -0.02 2.08 -15.70
CA LEU A 423 0.71 0.89 -15.25
C LEU A 423 1.64 1.22 -14.07
N ASP A 424 2.25 2.41 -14.09
CA ASP A 424 3.06 2.92 -13.00
C ASP A 424 2.21 3.12 -11.73
N ALA A 425 1.02 3.73 -11.80
CA ALA A 425 0.11 3.88 -10.66
C ALA A 425 -0.32 2.54 -10.06
N VAL A 426 -0.70 1.58 -10.92
CA VAL A 426 -1.13 0.25 -10.49
C VAL A 426 0.04 -0.50 -9.84
N SER A 427 1.17 -0.62 -10.55
CA SER A 427 2.30 -1.44 -10.09
C SER A 427 2.99 -0.87 -8.85
N ALA A 428 3.15 0.45 -8.76
CA ALA A 428 3.79 1.09 -7.62
C ALA A 428 3.03 0.83 -6.30
N ASN A 429 1.69 0.91 -6.34
CA ASN A 429 0.86 0.69 -5.16
C ASN A 429 0.71 -0.79 -4.77
N LEU A 430 1.13 -1.74 -5.61
CA LEU A 430 1.31 -3.14 -5.19
C LEU A 430 2.43 -3.28 -4.13
N GLY A 431 3.35 -2.33 -4.05
CA GLY A 431 4.36 -2.26 -3.00
C GLY A 431 3.77 -2.20 -1.59
N ILE A 432 2.54 -1.69 -1.43
CA ILE A 432 1.83 -1.65 -0.14
C ILE A 432 1.63 -3.06 0.41
N LEU A 433 1.37 -4.05 -0.44
CA LEU A 433 1.19 -5.45 -0.04
C LEU A 433 2.44 -6.06 0.60
N LYS A 434 3.62 -5.54 0.27
CA LYS A 434 4.94 -5.98 0.72
C LYS A 434 5.55 -5.05 1.75
N SER A 435 4.87 -3.98 2.09
CA SER A 435 5.30 -2.99 3.07
C SER A 435 4.92 -3.40 4.49
N PRO A 436 5.45 -2.74 5.53
CA PRO A 436 5.07 -3.00 6.91
C PRO A 436 3.61 -2.59 7.24
N THR A 437 2.85 -2.04 6.29
CA THR A 437 1.40 -1.82 6.45
C THR A 437 0.63 -3.13 6.61
N VAL A 438 1.12 -4.22 6.03
CA VAL A 438 0.44 -5.54 6.04
C VAL A 438 1.12 -6.48 7.01
N LEU A 439 0.33 -7.06 7.90
CA LEU A 439 0.74 -8.09 8.85
C LEU A 439 -0.06 -9.38 8.61
N ARG A 440 0.49 -10.51 9.05
CA ARG A 440 -0.19 -11.82 9.00
C ARG A 440 0.07 -12.57 10.28
N GLU A 441 -1.00 -13.02 10.93
CA GLU A 441 -0.93 -13.88 12.10
C GLU A 441 -0.52 -15.32 11.74
N GLU A 442 -0.08 -16.11 12.71
CA GLU A 442 0.41 -17.49 12.52
C GLU A 442 -0.59 -18.39 11.79
N ASN A 443 -1.89 -18.20 12.03
CA ASN A 443 -2.98 -18.92 11.36
C ASN A 443 -3.18 -18.52 9.89
N GLY A 444 -2.42 -17.57 9.38
CA GLY A 444 -2.49 -17.04 8.03
C GLY A 444 -3.44 -15.86 7.85
N ASN A 445 -4.18 -15.46 8.88
CA ASN A 445 -5.08 -14.32 8.81
C ASN A 445 -4.32 -13.02 8.54
N MET A 446 -4.89 -12.22 7.67
CA MET A 446 -4.38 -10.90 7.36
C MET A 446 -4.88 -9.87 8.36
N TRP A 447 -4.03 -8.92 8.66
CA TRP A 447 -4.34 -7.71 9.39
C TRP A 447 -3.51 -6.56 8.83
N GLY A 448 -4.01 -5.33 8.87
CA GLY A 448 -3.31 -4.18 8.31
C GLY A 448 -3.42 -2.94 9.14
N TRP A 449 -2.40 -2.11 9.03
CA TRP A 449 -2.48 -0.69 9.33
C TRP A 449 -3.21 0.03 8.19
N GLU A 450 -3.59 1.28 8.39
CA GLU A 450 -3.95 2.15 7.25
C GLU A 450 -2.69 2.55 6.46
N GLY A 451 -1.61 2.80 7.16
CA GLY A 451 -0.27 3.13 6.67
C GLY A 451 0.74 3.07 7.80
N CYS A 452 1.95 3.59 7.60
CA CYS A 452 3.02 3.51 8.60
C CYS A 452 3.67 4.86 8.86
N PHE A 453 3.88 5.17 10.15
CA PHE A 453 4.86 6.17 10.58
C PHE A 453 6.28 5.57 10.52
N PRO A 454 7.33 6.36 10.75
CA PRO A 454 8.69 5.84 10.67
C PRO A 454 9.00 4.67 11.61
N ASP A 455 8.37 4.59 12.79
CA ASP A 455 8.65 3.63 13.85
C ASP A 455 7.42 2.89 14.38
N SER A 456 6.25 3.16 13.81
CA SER A 456 4.97 2.60 14.27
C SER A 456 3.95 2.54 13.14
N GLY A 457 2.92 1.70 13.27
CA GLY A 457 1.78 1.75 12.37
C GLY A 457 0.93 3.00 12.59
N CYS A 458 0.25 3.44 11.54
CA CYS A 458 -0.78 4.46 11.59
C CYS A 458 -2.14 3.79 11.57
N CYS A 459 -2.99 4.09 12.58
CA CYS A 459 -4.38 3.67 12.61
C CYS A 459 -4.56 2.15 12.40
N HIS A 460 -4.71 1.44 13.51
CA HIS A 460 -4.77 -0.03 13.55
C HIS A 460 -6.06 -0.62 12.97
N GLY A 461 -6.06 -1.94 12.77
CA GLY A 461 -7.25 -2.75 12.74
C GLY A 461 -7.86 -3.02 11.38
N SER A 462 -7.11 -2.95 10.27
CA SER A 462 -7.66 -3.12 8.91
C SER A 462 -8.90 -2.24 8.72
N CYS A 463 -8.76 -0.98 9.07
CA CYS A 463 -9.83 0.01 9.15
C CYS A 463 -10.81 -0.14 7.99
N THR A 464 -12.06 -0.52 8.29
CA THR A 464 -13.02 -1.00 7.30
C THR A 464 -13.33 0.00 6.20
N HIS A 465 -13.36 1.31 6.53
CA HIS A 465 -13.64 2.35 5.55
C HIS A 465 -12.43 2.68 4.67
N VAL A 466 -11.20 2.61 5.20
CA VAL A 466 -9.98 2.79 4.38
C VAL A 466 -9.76 1.60 3.44
N TRP A 467 -9.97 0.38 3.95
CA TRP A 467 -9.82 -0.84 3.15
C TRP A 467 -10.96 -1.08 2.14
N ASN A 468 -12.02 -0.26 2.13
CA ASN A 468 -13.00 -0.21 1.04
C ASN A 468 -12.36 0.20 -0.30
N TYR A 469 -11.31 1.01 -0.27
CA TYR A 469 -10.61 1.49 -1.46
C TYR A 469 -9.56 0.50 -1.97
N ALA A 470 -9.10 -0.44 -1.15
CA ALA A 470 -8.03 -1.38 -1.48
C ALA A 470 -8.50 -2.47 -2.43
N GLN A 471 -8.25 -2.31 -3.74
CA GLN A 471 -8.75 -3.24 -4.77
C GLN A 471 -7.73 -4.27 -5.27
N ALA A 472 -6.46 -4.18 -4.87
CA ALA A 472 -5.44 -5.12 -5.34
C ALA A 472 -5.56 -6.52 -4.71
N PHE A 473 -5.80 -6.59 -3.38
CA PHE A 473 -5.88 -7.85 -2.64
C PHE A 473 -6.91 -8.84 -3.18
N PRO A 474 -8.19 -8.44 -3.37
CA PRO A 474 -9.23 -9.40 -3.77
C PRO A 474 -8.97 -10.08 -5.11
N HIS A 475 -8.24 -9.41 -5.99
CA HIS A 475 -7.92 -9.94 -7.31
C HIS A 475 -6.61 -10.73 -7.36
N LEU A 476 -5.62 -10.37 -6.53
CA LEU A 476 -4.30 -11.01 -6.55
C LEU A 476 -4.17 -12.11 -5.49
N TYR A 477 -4.81 -11.94 -4.33
CA TYR A 477 -4.75 -12.88 -3.21
C TYR A 477 -6.14 -13.05 -2.58
N PRO A 478 -7.14 -13.58 -3.31
CA PRO A 478 -8.54 -13.66 -2.87
C PRO A 478 -8.72 -14.46 -1.58
N GLN A 479 -7.87 -15.46 -1.33
CA GLN A 479 -7.87 -16.24 -0.09
C GLN A 479 -7.53 -15.35 1.13
N LEU A 480 -6.52 -14.49 1.00
CA LEU A 480 -6.14 -13.55 2.07
C LEU A 480 -7.21 -12.48 2.28
N GLU A 481 -7.80 -11.95 1.21
CA GLU A 481 -8.88 -10.96 1.31
C GLU A 481 -10.06 -11.52 2.11
N ARG A 482 -10.42 -12.79 1.91
CA ARG A 482 -11.51 -13.45 2.65
C ARG A 482 -11.24 -13.47 4.16
N THR A 483 -9.99 -13.53 4.61
CA THR A 483 -9.67 -13.46 6.05
C THR A 483 -10.01 -12.09 6.66
N LEU A 484 -10.05 -11.02 5.85
CA LEU A 484 -10.56 -9.71 6.29
C LEU A 484 -12.09 -9.73 6.49
N ARG A 485 -12.84 -10.53 5.71
CA ARG A 485 -14.30 -10.73 5.96
C ARG A 485 -14.51 -11.46 7.28
N ASP A 486 -13.66 -12.43 7.61
CA ASP A 486 -13.69 -13.09 8.91
C ASP A 486 -13.34 -12.10 10.04
N LEU A 487 -12.34 -11.23 9.84
CA LEU A 487 -12.01 -10.18 10.79
C LEU A 487 -13.19 -9.23 11.05
N GLU A 488 -13.89 -8.79 10.00
CA GLU A 488 -15.02 -7.87 10.10
C GLU A 488 -16.26 -8.55 10.72
N LEU A 489 -16.70 -9.66 10.16
CA LEU A 489 -18.04 -10.22 10.45
C LEU A 489 -18.02 -11.32 11.53
N VAL A 490 -16.87 -11.98 11.74
CA VAL A 490 -16.77 -13.05 12.76
C VAL A 490 -16.11 -12.54 14.03
N ARG A 491 -15.01 -11.80 13.91
CA ARG A 491 -14.17 -11.41 15.06
C ARG A 491 -14.48 -10.04 15.62
N SER A 492 -14.96 -9.11 14.79
CA SER A 492 -15.18 -7.70 15.15
C SER A 492 -16.65 -7.29 15.20
N MET A 493 -17.59 -8.25 15.10
CA MET A 493 -19.03 -7.99 15.17
C MET A 493 -19.63 -8.56 16.48
N ASP A 494 -20.47 -7.79 17.16
CA ASP A 494 -21.23 -8.25 18.32
C ASP A 494 -22.59 -8.86 17.96
N GLU A 495 -23.33 -9.30 18.99
CA GLU A 495 -24.66 -9.91 18.82
C GLU A 495 -25.70 -8.96 18.25
N ARG A 496 -25.53 -7.65 18.42
CA ARG A 496 -26.41 -6.61 17.85
C ARG A 496 -26.19 -6.41 16.36
N GLY A 497 -25.07 -6.89 15.82
CA GLY A 497 -24.60 -6.66 14.46
C GLY A 497 -23.72 -5.43 14.31
N HIS A 498 -23.29 -4.84 15.41
CA HIS A 498 -22.34 -3.73 15.43
C HIS A 498 -20.95 -4.25 15.10
N VAL A 499 -20.36 -3.76 14.00
CA VAL A 499 -19.00 -4.06 13.59
C VAL A 499 -18.09 -2.92 14.05
N THR A 500 -17.07 -3.23 14.86
CA THR A 500 -16.03 -2.22 15.12
C THR A 500 -15.28 -1.98 13.81
N PHE A 501 -15.05 -0.72 13.44
CA PHE A 501 -14.35 -0.44 12.19
C PHE A 501 -12.84 -0.72 12.25
N ARG A 502 -12.34 -1.16 13.42
CA ARG A 502 -10.93 -1.52 13.68
C ARG A 502 -10.87 -2.87 14.40
N GLY A 503 -10.30 -3.88 13.74
CA GLY A 503 -10.11 -5.21 14.30
C GLY A 503 -8.89 -5.31 15.23
N ALA A 504 -8.89 -6.28 16.12
CA ALA A 504 -7.77 -6.52 17.02
C ALA A 504 -6.63 -7.32 16.39
N ILE A 505 -5.42 -7.12 16.90
CA ILE A 505 -4.27 -8.01 16.74
C ILE A 505 -3.54 -8.19 18.09
N PRO A 506 -3.16 -9.42 18.50
CA PRO A 506 -3.62 -10.68 17.93
C PRO A 506 -5.15 -10.84 18.05
N ASP A 507 -5.70 -11.89 17.41
CA ASP A 507 -7.12 -12.20 17.50
C ASP A 507 -7.58 -12.25 18.96
N GLY A 508 -8.69 -11.56 19.26
CA GLY A 508 -9.24 -11.46 20.61
C GLY A 508 -10.43 -10.50 20.70
N PRO A 509 -11.04 -10.40 21.90
CA PRO A 509 -12.20 -9.55 22.12
C PRO A 509 -11.93 -8.07 21.81
N VAL A 510 -12.81 -7.44 21.04
CA VAL A 510 -12.76 -6.01 20.68
C VAL A 510 -13.69 -5.18 21.57
N ASP A 511 -13.47 -3.88 21.63
CA ASP A 511 -14.33 -2.95 22.38
C ASP A 511 -15.41 -2.36 21.44
N HIS A 512 -16.67 -2.55 21.84
CA HIS A 512 -17.85 -2.03 21.13
C HIS A 512 -18.42 -0.74 21.75
N SER A 513 -17.64 -0.03 22.56
CA SER A 513 -18.09 1.23 23.20
C SER A 513 -18.08 2.42 22.24
N PHE A 514 -17.32 2.35 21.13
CA PHE A 514 -17.33 3.33 20.06
C PHE A 514 -18.36 2.97 18.99
N HIS A 515 -18.91 3.95 18.28
CA HIS A 515 -19.88 3.70 17.22
C HIS A 515 -19.24 3.03 15.99
N ALA A 516 -20.05 2.34 15.20
CA ALA A 516 -19.61 1.76 13.93
C ALA A 516 -19.37 2.88 12.89
N ALA A 517 -18.45 2.64 11.96
CA ALA A 517 -18.34 3.47 10.77
C ALA A 517 -19.32 2.98 9.70
N SER A 518 -20.24 3.85 9.28
CA SER A 518 -21.32 3.47 8.37
C SER A 518 -20.81 3.03 7.00
N ASP A 519 -19.90 3.79 6.43
CA ASP A 519 -19.24 3.48 5.15
C ASP A 519 -18.41 2.19 5.22
N GLY A 520 -17.76 1.93 6.36
CA GLY A 520 -16.99 0.72 6.58
C GLY A 520 -17.85 -0.52 6.72
N GLN A 521 -18.86 -0.48 7.59
CA GLN A 521 -19.74 -1.62 7.87
C GLN A 521 -20.58 -2.00 6.64
N LEU A 522 -21.18 -1.02 5.97
CA LEU A 522 -21.98 -1.23 4.76
C LEU A 522 -21.07 -1.64 3.58
N GLY A 523 -19.88 -1.04 3.46
CA GLY A 523 -18.88 -1.43 2.46
C GLY A 523 -18.39 -2.87 2.65
N GLY A 524 -18.31 -3.35 3.90
CA GLY A 524 -18.00 -4.76 4.22
C GLY A 524 -18.96 -5.75 3.59
N ILE A 525 -20.25 -5.40 3.53
CA ILE A 525 -21.29 -6.21 2.87
C ILE A 525 -21.08 -6.25 1.35
N MET A 526 -20.75 -5.11 0.75
CA MET A 526 -20.44 -5.07 -0.69
C MET A 526 -19.17 -5.87 -1.02
N LYS A 527 -18.15 -5.80 -0.14
CA LYS A 527 -16.93 -6.61 -0.26
C LYS A 527 -17.21 -8.11 -0.12
N LEU A 528 -18.14 -8.51 0.75
CA LEU A 528 -18.58 -9.92 0.84
C LEU A 528 -19.18 -10.42 -0.48
N PHE A 529 -20.03 -9.62 -1.12
CA PHE A 529 -20.57 -9.94 -2.45
C PHE A 529 -19.45 -10.07 -3.49
N ARG A 530 -18.53 -9.14 -3.54
CA ARG A 530 -17.35 -9.19 -4.44
C ARG A 530 -16.55 -10.48 -4.23
N ASP A 531 -16.24 -10.81 -2.98
CA ASP A 531 -15.40 -11.96 -2.64
C ASP A 531 -16.08 -13.29 -3.00
N TRP A 532 -17.43 -13.35 -2.89
CA TRP A 532 -18.23 -14.45 -3.40
C TRP A 532 -18.19 -14.53 -4.93
N GLN A 533 -18.37 -13.42 -5.64
CA GLN A 533 -18.29 -13.39 -7.11
C GLN A 533 -16.91 -13.81 -7.63
N ILE A 534 -15.85 -13.41 -6.97
CA ILE A 534 -14.47 -13.80 -7.32
C ILE A 534 -14.22 -15.27 -7.04
N SER A 535 -14.60 -15.76 -5.86
CA SER A 535 -14.30 -17.14 -5.43
C SER A 535 -15.24 -18.20 -6.03
N GLY A 536 -16.49 -17.84 -6.31
CA GLY A 536 -17.56 -18.78 -6.69
C GLY A 536 -18.02 -19.69 -5.54
N ASP A 537 -17.54 -19.51 -4.31
CA ASP A 537 -17.80 -20.37 -3.16
C ASP A 537 -19.14 -20.01 -2.50
N THR A 538 -20.23 -20.58 -3.02
CA THR A 538 -21.57 -20.35 -2.49
C THR A 538 -21.77 -21.00 -1.11
N GLU A 539 -21.03 -22.06 -0.77
CA GLU A 539 -21.10 -22.63 0.57
C GLU A 539 -20.47 -21.70 1.61
N TRP A 540 -19.39 -21.01 1.27
CA TRP A 540 -18.87 -19.95 2.10
C TRP A 540 -19.87 -18.80 2.24
N LEU A 541 -20.51 -18.37 1.16
CA LEU A 541 -21.56 -17.35 1.23
C LEU A 541 -22.69 -17.77 2.18
N LYS A 542 -23.18 -19.02 2.12
CA LYS A 542 -24.22 -19.51 3.03
C LYS A 542 -23.82 -19.41 4.51
N ARG A 543 -22.53 -19.61 4.83
CA ARG A 543 -22.03 -19.43 6.20
C ARG A 543 -21.96 -17.97 6.61
N MET A 544 -21.55 -17.08 5.70
CA MET A 544 -21.36 -15.64 5.97
C MET A 544 -22.68 -14.84 5.93
N TYR A 545 -23.68 -15.31 5.18
CA TYR A 545 -24.93 -14.59 4.95
C TYR A 545 -25.67 -14.21 6.24
N PRO A 546 -25.86 -15.10 7.25
CA PRO A 546 -26.51 -14.73 8.51
C PRO A 546 -25.77 -13.63 9.26
N LEU A 547 -24.46 -13.56 9.12
CA LEU A 547 -23.62 -12.51 9.71
C LEU A 547 -23.81 -11.18 8.97
N ALA A 548 -23.76 -11.22 7.64
CA ALA A 548 -24.02 -10.05 6.80
C ALA A 548 -25.44 -9.50 7.02
N LYS A 549 -26.44 -10.40 7.16
CA LYS A 549 -27.81 -9.99 7.50
C LYS A 549 -27.86 -9.24 8.82
N ARG A 550 -27.23 -9.76 9.86
CA ARG A 550 -27.17 -9.11 11.17
C ARG A 550 -26.51 -7.73 11.08
N SER A 551 -25.45 -7.61 10.27
CA SER A 551 -24.73 -6.35 10.05
C SER A 551 -25.59 -5.32 9.30
N ILE A 552 -26.27 -5.69 8.21
CA ILE A 552 -27.14 -4.75 7.47
C ILE A 552 -28.35 -4.34 8.31
N ASP A 553 -28.95 -5.28 9.05
CA ASP A 553 -30.11 -5.00 9.92
C ASP A 553 -29.72 -4.04 11.06
N TYR A 554 -28.47 -4.12 11.58
CA TYR A 554 -27.92 -3.11 12.49
C TYR A 554 -27.88 -1.73 11.82
N GLY A 555 -27.32 -1.64 10.60
CA GLY A 555 -27.22 -0.38 9.87
C GLY A 555 -28.60 0.26 9.62
N ILE A 556 -29.58 -0.54 9.21
CA ILE A 556 -30.96 -0.08 8.99
C ILE A 556 -31.53 0.50 10.29
N ARG A 557 -31.47 -0.27 11.41
CA ARG A 557 -32.02 0.18 12.70
C ARG A 557 -31.31 1.39 13.28
N THR A 558 -30.04 1.57 12.97
CA THR A 558 -29.22 2.63 13.57
C THR A 558 -29.30 3.91 12.77
N TRP A 559 -29.22 3.85 11.43
CA TRP A 559 -29.05 5.04 10.59
C TRP A 559 -30.25 5.40 9.73
N ASP A 560 -31.13 4.42 9.40
CA ASP A 560 -32.39 4.61 8.66
C ASP A 560 -33.57 3.88 9.36
N PRO A 561 -33.80 4.16 10.66
CA PRO A 561 -34.75 3.38 11.48
C PRO A 561 -36.21 3.49 11.03
N ASP A 562 -36.54 4.54 10.30
CA ASP A 562 -37.91 4.81 9.82
C ASP A 562 -38.08 4.44 8.34
N HIS A 563 -37.04 3.83 7.72
CA HIS A 563 -37.00 3.41 6.31
C HIS A 563 -37.32 4.58 5.36
N ASN A 564 -36.78 5.76 5.68
CA ASN A 564 -36.96 6.99 4.89
C ASN A 564 -36.10 7.03 3.63
N GLY A 565 -35.16 6.11 3.49
CA GLY A 565 -34.35 5.91 2.28
C GLY A 565 -33.03 6.65 2.28
N ALA A 566 -32.54 7.15 3.42
CA ALA A 566 -31.19 7.67 3.55
C ALA A 566 -30.68 7.45 4.98
N LEU A 567 -29.40 7.61 5.20
CA LEU A 567 -28.83 7.62 6.54
C LEU A 567 -29.09 8.98 7.17
N PHE A 568 -30.04 9.08 8.09
CA PHE A 568 -30.45 10.34 8.73
C PHE A 568 -29.78 10.57 10.06
N GLU A 569 -29.68 9.50 10.87
CA GLU A 569 -29.03 9.58 12.16
C GLU A 569 -27.53 9.82 12.00
N PRO A 570 -26.84 10.48 12.96
CA PRO A 570 -25.42 10.76 12.82
C PRO A 570 -24.62 9.48 12.60
N HIS A 571 -23.75 9.50 11.59
CA HIS A 571 -23.02 8.33 11.15
C HIS A 571 -21.55 8.65 10.89
N HIS A 572 -20.70 7.87 11.56
CA HIS A 572 -19.26 7.95 11.44
C HIS A 572 -18.77 7.45 10.09
N ASN A 573 -17.71 8.05 9.55
CA ASN A 573 -17.19 7.73 8.22
C ASN A 573 -15.68 7.99 8.09
N THR A 574 -15.14 7.78 6.89
CA THR A 574 -13.72 7.86 6.55
C THR A 574 -13.07 9.23 6.79
N TYR A 575 -13.85 10.26 7.03
CA TYR A 575 -13.35 11.58 7.42
C TYR A 575 -13.19 11.77 8.93
N ASP A 576 -13.31 10.68 9.72
CA ASP A 576 -13.20 10.65 11.19
C ASP A 576 -14.20 11.56 11.93
N ILE A 577 -15.36 11.74 11.33
CA ILE A 577 -16.43 12.60 11.83
C ILE A 577 -17.79 11.92 11.62
N GLU A 578 -18.84 12.46 12.23
CA GLU A 578 -20.22 12.10 11.99
C GLU A 578 -20.84 13.09 11.01
N PHE A 579 -21.37 12.59 9.89
CA PHE A 579 -22.32 13.36 9.10
C PHE A 579 -23.71 13.30 9.75
N TRP A 580 -24.37 14.44 9.77
CA TRP A 580 -25.68 14.66 10.38
C TRP A 580 -26.72 14.92 9.29
N GLY A 581 -27.76 14.08 9.23
CA GLY A 581 -28.78 14.14 8.19
C GLY A 581 -28.37 13.42 6.90
N ALA A 582 -29.29 13.43 5.94
CA ALA A 582 -29.14 12.68 4.70
C ALA A 582 -27.97 13.21 3.84
N GLU A 583 -27.08 12.32 3.41
CA GLU A 583 -25.94 12.63 2.55
C GLU A 583 -25.66 11.51 1.56
N PRO A 584 -25.06 11.79 0.39
CA PRO A 584 -24.93 10.82 -0.69
C PRO A 584 -23.80 9.81 -0.52
N MET A 585 -22.68 10.12 0.16
CA MET A 585 -21.51 9.23 0.23
C MET A 585 -21.85 7.91 0.91
N CYS A 586 -22.22 7.94 2.19
CA CYS A 586 -22.58 6.73 2.94
C CYS A 586 -23.94 6.16 2.46
N THR A 587 -24.89 7.01 2.03
CA THR A 587 -26.15 6.51 1.48
C THR A 587 -25.96 5.78 0.15
N SER A 588 -25.00 6.18 -0.70
CA SER A 588 -24.69 5.39 -1.91
C SER A 588 -24.15 4.00 -1.58
N ILE A 589 -23.31 3.89 -0.53
CA ILE A 589 -22.83 2.58 -0.06
C ILE A 589 -24.00 1.77 0.52
N TYR A 590 -24.94 2.41 1.24
CA TYR A 590 -26.15 1.76 1.75
C TYR A 590 -26.99 1.16 0.63
N ILE A 591 -27.23 1.92 -0.46
CA ILE A 591 -27.91 1.42 -1.66
C ILE A 591 -27.17 0.20 -2.25
N GLY A 592 -25.85 0.30 -2.36
CA GLY A 592 -25.01 -0.79 -2.85
C GLY A 592 -25.08 -2.03 -1.96
N ALA A 593 -25.01 -1.85 -0.64
CA ALA A 593 -25.09 -2.95 0.35
C ALA A 593 -26.46 -3.64 0.34
N LEU A 594 -27.56 -2.87 0.31
CA LEU A 594 -28.91 -3.42 0.18
C LEU A 594 -29.08 -4.21 -1.12
N SER A 595 -28.58 -3.68 -2.24
CA SER A 595 -28.63 -4.34 -3.55
C SER A 595 -27.80 -5.62 -3.57
N ALA A 596 -26.61 -5.62 -2.95
CA ALA A 596 -25.77 -6.80 -2.79
C ALA A 596 -26.46 -7.85 -1.91
N MET A 597 -27.07 -7.45 -0.78
CA MET A 597 -27.83 -8.33 0.09
C MET A 597 -29.03 -8.97 -0.63
N ALA A 598 -29.76 -8.20 -1.44
CA ALA A 598 -30.87 -8.74 -2.23
C ALA A 598 -30.41 -9.84 -3.20
N GLN A 599 -29.26 -9.69 -3.83
CA GLN A 599 -28.69 -10.69 -4.74
C GLN A 599 -28.14 -11.90 -3.98
N MET A 600 -27.42 -11.70 -2.88
CA MET A 600 -26.95 -12.79 -2.01
C MET A 600 -28.09 -13.59 -1.40
N ALA A 601 -29.17 -12.92 -0.94
CA ALA A 601 -30.37 -13.56 -0.41
C ALA A 601 -31.02 -14.51 -1.43
N LYS A 602 -31.13 -14.09 -2.69
CA LYS A 602 -31.60 -14.98 -3.78
C LYS A 602 -30.73 -16.22 -3.92
N ALA A 603 -29.40 -16.03 -3.87
CA ALA A 603 -28.43 -17.12 -4.06
C ALA A 603 -28.46 -18.15 -2.91
N VAL A 604 -28.77 -17.72 -1.69
CA VAL A 604 -28.88 -18.62 -0.51
C VAL A 604 -30.29 -19.12 -0.24
N GLY A 605 -31.29 -18.71 -1.03
CA GLY A 605 -32.67 -19.21 -0.93
C GLY A 605 -33.55 -18.45 0.06
N GLU A 606 -33.27 -17.17 0.33
CA GLU A 606 -34.04 -16.30 1.23
C GLU A 606 -34.88 -15.24 0.46
N PRO A 607 -35.97 -15.60 -0.20
CA PRO A 607 -36.72 -14.69 -1.08
C PRO A 607 -37.40 -13.54 -0.33
N GLY A 608 -37.74 -13.71 0.95
CA GLY A 608 -38.30 -12.64 1.78
C GLY A 608 -37.28 -11.49 2.01
N ASP A 609 -36.08 -11.84 2.39
CA ASP A 609 -34.97 -10.91 2.55
C ASP A 609 -34.60 -10.24 1.22
N ALA A 610 -34.59 -11.02 0.12
CA ALA A 610 -34.30 -10.47 -1.20
C ALA A 610 -35.30 -9.39 -1.62
N ALA A 611 -36.60 -9.60 -1.35
CA ALA A 611 -37.62 -8.60 -1.65
C ALA A 611 -37.52 -7.35 -0.76
N LEU A 612 -37.26 -7.53 0.53
CA LEU A 612 -37.10 -6.44 1.49
C LEU A 612 -35.94 -5.53 1.11
N TYR A 613 -34.74 -6.10 0.92
CA TYR A 613 -33.56 -5.31 0.62
C TYR A 613 -33.63 -4.64 -0.76
N ALA A 614 -34.24 -5.31 -1.75
CA ALA A 614 -34.47 -4.70 -3.07
C ALA A 614 -35.45 -3.51 -2.99
N ASP A 615 -36.50 -3.60 -2.12
CA ASP A 615 -37.41 -2.48 -1.91
C ASP A 615 -36.75 -1.29 -1.22
N LEU A 616 -35.99 -1.54 -0.16
CA LEU A 616 -35.23 -0.49 0.54
C LEU A 616 -34.21 0.18 -0.39
N ALA A 617 -33.49 -0.60 -1.22
CA ALA A 617 -32.54 -0.04 -2.20
C ALA A 617 -33.23 0.90 -3.20
N ARG A 618 -34.42 0.53 -3.72
CA ARG A 618 -35.21 1.39 -4.63
C ARG A 618 -35.67 2.67 -3.95
N ARG A 619 -36.15 2.59 -2.70
CA ARG A 619 -36.57 3.79 -1.94
C ARG A 619 -35.36 4.72 -1.71
N SER A 620 -34.22 4.15 -1.31
CA SER A 620 -33.01 4.94 -1.07
C SER A 620 -32.53 5.64 -2.34
N ALA A 621 -32.50 4.92 -3.48
CA ALA A 621 -32.14 5.52 -4.75
C ALA A 621 -33.09 6.67 -5.14
N ALA A 622 -34.43 6.42 -5.01
CA ALA A 622 -35.43 7.46 -5.30
C ALA A 622 -35.25 8.68 -4.38
N TYR A 623 -34.95 8.46 -3.10
CA TYR A 623 -34.75 9.55 -2.14
C TYR A 623 -33.57 10.44 -2.52
N ILE A 624 -32.36 9.85 -2.77
CA ILE A 624 -31.19 10.66 -3.06
C ILE A 624 -31.29 11.34 -4.44
N ASP A 625 -31.90 10.70 -5.44
CA ASP A 625 -32.14 11.32 -6.74
C ASP A 625 -33.14 12.50 -6.65
N GLN A 626 -34.14 12.39 -5.79
CA GLN A 626 -35.18 13.44 -5.66
C GLN A 626 -34.75 14.58 -4.75
N TYR A 627 -34.09 14.29 -3.64
CA TYR A 627 -33.90 15.25 -2.57
C TYR A 627 -32.43 15.72 -2.36
N LEU A 628 -31.45 14.90 -2.78
CA LEU A 628 -30.03 15.25 -2.63
C LEU A 628 -29.38 15.70 -3.93
N PHE A 629 -29.95 15.34 -5.09
CA PHE A 629 -29.43 15.81 -6.39
C PHE A 629 -29.89 17.23 -6.68
N ASN A 630 -28.96 18.18 -6.78
CA ASN A 630 -29.26 19.59 -6.99
C ASN A 630 -29.37 20.02 -8.46
N GLY A 631 -29.41 19.05 -9.38
CA GLY A 631 -29.46 19.24 -10.84
C GLY A 631 -28.08 19.16 -11.50
N GLU A 632 -26.99 19.09 -10.72
CA GLU A 632 -25.62 18.97 -11.21
C GLU A 632 -24.83 17.90 -10.42
N TYR A 633 -24.88 17.93 -9.11
CA TYR A 633 -24.24 16.99 -8.21
C TYR A 633 -25.07 16.71 -6.98
N TYR A 634 -24.73 15.67 -6.22
CA TYR A 634 -25.37 15.36 -4.96
C TYR A 634 -24.77 16.17 -3.82
N GLU A 635 -25.61 16.66 -2.90
CA GLU A 635 -25.24 17.46 -1.74
C GLU A 635 -25.79 16.87 -0.43
N GLN A 636 -25.21 17.25 0.71
CA GLN A 636 -25.72 16.87 2.03
C GLN A 636 -26.87 17.79 2.45
N LYS A 637 -27.91 17.22 3.03
CA LYS A 637 -28.95 17.96 3.77
C LYS A 637 -28.69 17.82 5.26
N VAL A 638 -27.96 18.77 5.82
CA VAL A 638 -27.63 18.78 7.25
C VAL A 638 -28.94 18.85 8.07
N GLN A 639 -29.13 17.86 8.94
CA GLN A 639 -30.27 17.77 9.85
C GLN A 639 -29.78 17.32 11.22
N TYR A 640 -30.20 18.01 12.27
CA TYR A 640 -29.84 17.69 13.66
C TYR A 640 -31.04 17.84 14.62
N GLU A 641 -32.19 18.27 14.11
CA GLU A 641 -33.45 18.35 14.82
C GLU A 641 -34.38 17.21 14.39
N GLY A 642 -35.14 16.66 15.32
CA GLY A 642 -36.08 15.56 15.05
C GLY A 642 -35.44 14.18 14.85
N LEU A 643 -34.14 14.04 15.13
CA LEU A 643 -33.44 12.77 15.15
C LEU A 643 -33.58 12.06 16.51
N ARG A 644 -33.33 10.76 16.54
CA ARG A 644 -33.28 9.99 17.80
C ARG A 644 -32.07 10.34 18.63
N ASP A 645 -30.93 10.66 17.96
CA ASP A 645 -29.72 11.14 18.61
C ASP A 645 -29.84 12.63 18.94
N THR A 646 -29.82 12.93 20.23
CA THR A 646 -29.90 14.31 20.78
C THR A 646 -28.55 14.84 21.24
N SER A 647 -27.46 14.15 20.97
CA SER A 647 -26.13 14.48 21.50
C SER A 647 -25.64 15.86 21.05
N PHE A 648 -26.01 16.33 19.87
CA PHE A 648 -25.67 17.68 19.40
C PHE A 648 -26.32 18.76 20.26
N ALA A 649 -27.63 18.66 20.53
CA ALA A 649 -28.34 19.59 21.39
C ALA A 649 -27.77 19.65 22.82
N GLN A 650 -27.42 18.47 23.36
CA GLN A 650 -26.75 18.36 24.66
C GLN A 650 -25.36 19.01 24.62
N SER A 651 -24.57 18.78 23.58
CA SER A 651 -23.26 19.38 23.43
C SER A 651 -23.29 20.90 23.35
N VAL A 652 -24.27 21.46 22.65
CA VAL A 652 -24.50 22.93 22.59
C VAL A 652 -24.91 23.50 23.93
N ALA A 653 -25.71 22.76 24.72
CA ALA A 653 -26.14 23.18 26.04
C ALA A 653 -25.00 23.15 27.10
N HIS A 654 -24.01 22.27 26.93
CA HIS A 654 -22.89 22.12 27.85
C HIS A 654 -21.63 22.92 27.46
N VAL A 655 -21.66 23.67 26.36
CA VAL A 655 -20.53 24.55 25.99
C VAL A 655 -20.44 25.66 27.04
N ASP A 656 -19.34 25.70 27.78
CA ASP A 656 -19.09 26.64 28.89
C ASP A 656 -19.30 28.11 28.40
N GLU A 657 -19.93 28.96 29.21
CA GLU A 657 -20.20 30.37 28.87
C GLU A 657 -18.94 31.15 28.43
N LYS A 658 -17.76 30.65 28.74
CA LYS A 658 -16.47 31.22 28.32
C LYS A 658 -16.15 31.03 26.81
N SER A 659 -16.95 30.25 26.06
CA SER A 659 -16.81 30.05 24.61
C SER A 659 -18.02 30.58 23.84
N SER A 660 -18.50 31.75 24.18
CA SER A 660 -19.69 32.36 23.59
C SER A 660 -19.68 32.40 22.04
N GLU A 661 -18.51 32.56 21.45
CA GLU A 661 -18.34 32.64 19.99
C GLU A 661 -18.58 31.27 19.30
N MET A 662 -18.03 30.18 19.85
CA MET A 662 -18.26 28.82 19.35
C MET A 662 -19.73 28.41 19.51
N GLN A 663 -20.35 28.72 20.65
CA GLN A 663 -21.79 28.46 20.85
C GLN A 663 -22.67 29.19 19.84
N GLN A 664 -22.38 30.46 19.58
CA GLN A 664 -23.11 31.24 18.60
C GLN A 664 -22.93 30.65 17.18
N LEU A 665 -21.72 30.19 16.86
CA LEU A 665 -21.44 29.54 15.60
C LEU A 665 -22.24 28.24 15.44
N LEU A 666 -22.22 27.36 16.43
CA LEU A 666 -22.97 26.08 16.40
C LEU A 666 -24.48 26.31 16.34
N LYS A 667 -25.02 27.34 17.05
CA LYS A 667 -26.44 27.70 16.96
C LYS A 667 -26.84 28.23 15.58
N ARG A 668 -25.90 28.89 14.88
CA ARG A 668 -26.15 29.43 13.55
C ARG A 668 -25.99 28.42 12.43
N GLU A 669 -24.93 27.57 12.50
CA GLU A 669 -24.50 26.68 11.41
C GLU A 669 -24.84 25.21 11.66
N GLY A 670 -25.27 24.86 12.87
CA GLY A 670 -25.52 23.45 13.23
C GLY A 670 -24.24 22.67 13.58
N PRO A 671 -24.23 21.36 13.45
CA PRO A 671 -23.07 20.52 13.72
C PRO A 671 -21.86 20.93 12.89
N LYS A 672 -20.68 21.04 13.54
CA LYS A 672 -19.42 21.28 12.83
C LYS A 672 -19.03 20.09 11.95
N TYR A 673 -18.14 20.35 11.00
CA TYR A 673 -17.53 19.36 10.12
C TYR A 673 -18.48 18.71 9.11
N GLN A 674 -19.56 19.44 8.75
CA GLN A 674 -20.44 19.05 7.66
C GLN A 674 -19.93 19.65 6.33
N TYR A 675 -20.37 19.12 5.19
CA TYR A 675 -20.07 19.72 3.90
C TYR A 675 -21.27 20.41 3.25
N GLY A 676 -22.52 20.12 3.66
CA GLY A 676 -23.71 20.79 3.19
C GLY A 676 -23.82 20.79 1.66
N SER A 677 -23.81 21.98 1.04
CA SER A 677 -23.87 22.15 -0.42
C SER A 677 -22.53 21.92 -1.14
N GLY A 678 -21.52 21.38 -0.47
CA GLY A 678 -20.22 21.06 -1.07
C GLY A 678 -20.31 19.92 -2.09
N CYS A 679 -19.49 20.00 -3.14
CA CYS A 679 -19.29 18.92 -4.11
C CYS A 679 -18.21 17.99 -3.57
N LEU A 680 -18.62 16.84 -3.01
CA LEU A 680 -17.72 15.86 -2.38
C LEU A 680 -17.16 14.89 -3.40
N SER A 681 -15.84 14.69 -3.46
CA SER A 681 -15.18 13.89 -4.51
C SER A 681 -15.56 12.40 -4.48
N ASP A 682 -15.68 11.80 -3.32
CA ASP A 682 -16.15 10.42 -3.16
C ASP A 682 -17.65 10.32 -2.81
N GLY A 683 -18.43 11.37 -3.11
CA GLY A 683 -19.85 11.47 -2.77
C GLY A 683 -20.76 10.37 -3.31
N VAL A 684 -20.30 9.60 -4.30
CA VAL A 684 -21.03 8.43 -4.84
C VAL A 684 -20.13 7.17 -4.88
N ILE A 685 -19.28 7.00 -3.91
CA ILE A 685 -18.32 5.88 -3.82
C ILE A 685 -19.03 4.51 -3.86
N GLY A 686 -20.23 4.38 -3.28
CA GLY A 686 -21.01 3.14 -3.34
C GLY A 686 -21.32 2.70 -4.77
N MET A 687 -21.46 3.63 -5.71
CA MET A 687 -21.72 3.32 -7.12
C MET A 687 -20.44 2.87 -7.83
N TRP A 688 -19.26 3.41 -7.45
CA TRP A 688 -17.97 2.91 -7.90
C TRP A 688 -17.75 1.45 -7.47
N MET A 689 -18.02 1.14 -6.20
CA MET A 689 -17.94 -0.24 -5.70
C MET A 689 -18.91 -1.15 -6.45
N ALA A 690 -20.15 -0.73 -6.64
CA ALA A 690 -21.15 -1.49 -7.37
C ALA A 690 -20.74 -1.83 -8.81
N ARG A 691 -20.16 -0.86 -9.52
CA ARG A 691 -19.62 -1.07 -10.88
C ARG A 691 -18.55 -2.12 -10.94
N MET A 692 -17.57 -2.02 -10.05
CA MET A 692 -16.46 -2.97 -10.02
C MET A 692 -16.91 -4.38 -9.64
N TYR A 693 -17.82 -4.49 -8.68
CA TYR A 693 -18.26 -5.78 -8.14
C TYR A 693 -19.35 -6.44 -8.95
N GLY A 694 -19.99 -5.67 -9.84
CA GLY A 694 -21.13 -6.13 -10.63
C GLY A 694 -22.44 -6.20 -9.83
N VAL A 695 -22.58 -5.35 -8.82
CA VAL A 695 -23.84 -5.17 -8.10
C VAL A 695 -24.77 -4.30 -8.94
N GLU A 696 -25.97 -4.82 -9.23
CA GLU A 696 -27.01 -4.05 -9.91
C GLU A 696 -27.67 -3.09 -8.91
N VAL A 697 -27.65 -1.80 -9.22
CA VAL A 697 -28.15 -0.73 -8.34
C VAL A 697 -29.23 0.12 -9.05
N PRO A 698 -30.26 0.57 -8.33
CA PRO A 698 -31.39 1.29 -8.93
C PRO A 698 -31.17 2.82 -9.08
N LEU A 699 -29.99 3.34 -8.81
CA LEU A 699 -29.68 4.78 -8.87
C LEU A 699 -29.56 5.26 -10.32
N ALA A 700 -30.06 6.48 -10.60
CA ALA A 700 -30.07 7.05 -11.95
C ALA A 700 -28.66 7.28 -12.52
N GLN A 701 -28.33 6.54 -13.59
CA GLN A 701 -27.02 6.61 -14.26
C GLN A 701 -26.66 8.02 -14.74
N ALA A 702 -27.65 8.78 -15.22
CA ALA A 702 -27.45 10.15 -15.69
C ALA A 702 -27.01 11.08 -14.55
N ASN A 703 -27.55 10.92 -13.35
CA ASN A 703 -27.21 11.73 -12.19
C ASN A 703 -25.81 11.36 -11.66
N ILE A 704 -25.46 10.05 -11.66
CA ILE A 704 -24.09 9.60 -11.33
C ILE A 704 -23.07 10.26 -12.28
N ARG A 705 -23.34 10.20 -13.58
CA ARG A 705 -22.45 10.79 -14.59
C ARG A 705 -22.34 12.31 -14.43
N SER A 706 -23.46 13.00 -14.19
CA SER A 706 -23.49 14.45 -13.94
C SER A 706 -22.65 14.82 -12.71
N ASN A 707 -22.83 14.08 -11.59
CA ASN A 707 -22.07 14.26 -10.36
C ASN A 707 -20.55 14.11 -10.60
N LEU A 708 -20.13 13.09 -11.33
CA LEU A 708 -18.72 12.88 -11.66
C LEU A 708 -18.15 13.99 -12.55
N GLN A 709 -18.93 14.49 -13.51
CA GLN A 709 -18.54 15.67 -14.31
C GLN A 709 -18.38 16.92 -13.44
N ALA A 710 -19.28 17.12 -12.48
CA ALA A 710 -19.19 18.22 -11.53
C ALA A 710 -17.96 18.10 -10.61
N ILE A 711 -17.68 16.90 -10.08
CA ILE A 711 -16.48 16.63 -9.30
C ILE A 711 -15.23 17.00 -10.10
N PHE A 712 -15.09 16.52 -11.33
CA PHE A 712 -13.95 16.89 -12.16
C PHE A 712 -13.87 18.40 -12.41
N ARG A 713 -14.97 19.03 -12.75
CA ARG A 713 -15.03 20.46 -13.05
C ARG A 713 -14.66 21.35 -11.86
N HIS A 714 -15.16 21.01 -10.67
CA HIS A 714 -15.06 21.88 -9.51
C HIS A 714 -13.90 21.55 -8.59
N ASN A 715 -13.57 20.26 -8.43
CA ASN A 715 -12.56 19.80 -7.47
C ASN A 715 -11.18 19.61 -8.10
N PHE A 716 -11.08 19.29 -9.41
CA PHE A 716 -9.78 19.17 -10.06
C PHE A 716 -9.16 20.55 -10.27
N LYS A 717 -7.94 20.72 -9.74
CA LYS A 717 -7.13 21.94 -9.90
C LYS A 717 -5.90 21.62 -10.73
N THR A 718 -5.64 22.43 -11.74
CA THR A 718 -4.44 22.32 -12.57
C THR A 718 -3.21 22.89 -11.91
N ASP A 719 -3.41 23.76 -10.93
CA ASP A 719 -2.40 24.49 -10.16
C ASP A 719 -2.98 24.81 -8.77
N LEU A 720 -2.25 24.50 -7.73
CA LEU A 720 -2.64 24.72 -6.33
C LEU A 720 -1.92 25.91 -5.70
N SER A 721 -1.23 26.77 -6.47
CA SER A 721 -0.47 27.91 -5.94
C SER A 721 -1.34 28.92 -5.19
N GLU A 722 -2.61 29.07 -5.58
CA GLU A 722 -3.60 29.93 -4.96
C GLU A 722 -4.55 29.19 -4.01
N HIS A 723 -4.33 27.88 -3.80
CA HIS A 723 -5.18 27.08 -2.93
C HIS A 723 -4.67 27.09 -1.49
N ALA A 724 -5.53 27.52 -0.56
CA ALA A 724 -5.20 27.56 0.87
C ALA A 724 -5.55 26.22 1.54
N ASN A 725 -4.51 25.50 2.00
CA ASN A 725 -4.65 24.31 2.80
C ASN A 725 -3.66 24.38 3.98
N ALA A 726 -4.20 24.58 5.19
CA ALA A 726 -3.40 24.70 6.42
C ALA A 726 -3.28 23.35 7.17
N GLN A 727 -4.00 22.32 6.78
CA GLN A 727 -4.00 21.03 7.48
C GLN A 727 -2.79 20.18 7.12
N ARG A 728 -2.79 19.55 5.94
CA ARG A 728 -1.70 18.69 5.47
C ARG A 728 -1.38 18.99 4.00
N PRO A 729 -0.71 20.14 3.75
CA PRO A 729 -0.49 20.60 2.36
C PRO A 729 0.49 19.71 1.57
N GLY A 730 1.28 18.86 2.23
CA GLY A 730 2.33 18.06 1.61
C GLY A 730 1.86 17.05 0.58
N TYR A 731 0.57 16.72 0.52
CA TYR A 731 0.03 15.77 -0.46
C TYR A 731 0.07 16.31 -1.89
N ALA A 732 -0.29 17.58 -2.08
CA ALA A 732 -0.15 18.31 -3.34
C ALA A 732 -0.13 19.82 -3.03
N MET A 733 0.82 20.56 -3.58
CA MET A 733 1.00 21.98 -3.26
C MET A 733 1.71 22.74 -4.38
N GLY A 734 1.63 24.06 -4.31
CA GLY A 734 2.25 24.95 -5.30
C GLY A 734 1.67 24.67 -6.70
N ARG A 735 2.53 24.57 -7.70
CA ARG A 735 2.10 24.32 -9.10
C ARG A 735 1.70 22.89 -9.42
N GLU A 736 1.57 22.05 -8.42
CA GLU A 736 1.13 20.67 -8.63
C GLU A 736 -0.38 20.62 -8.91
N PRO A 737 -0.83 19.82 -9.89
CA PRO A 737 -2.25 19.54 -10.08
C PRO A 737 -2.76 18.54 -9.05
N GLY A 738 -4.06 18.60 -8.71
CA GLY A 738 -4.67 17.64 -7.80
C GLY A 738 -6.18 17.75 -7.73
N LEU A 739 -6.84 16.68 -7.28
CA LEU A 739 -8.27 16.62 -7.05
C LEU A 739 -8.56 16.88 -5.56
N LEU A 740 -9.16 18.02 -5.23
CA LEU A 740 -9.58 18.34 -3.87
C LEU A 740 -10.65 17.37 -3.37
N LEU A 741 -10.70 17.13 -2.07
CA LEU A 741 -11.74 16.29 -1.48
C LEU A 741 -13.11 16.94 -1.57
N CYS A 742 -13.20 18.28 -1.43
CA CYS A 742 -14.47 19.00 -1.55
C CYS A 742 -14.25 20.43 -2.02
N SER A 743 -15.21 20.94 -2.77
CA SER A 743 -15.30 22.37 -3.09
C SER A 743 -16.75 22.87 -2.94
N TRP A 744 -16.93 24.19 -2.88
CA TRP A 744 -18.24 24.83 -2.74
C TRP A 744 -18.53 25.75 -3.93
N PRO A 745 -18.79 25.22 -5.12
CA PRO A 745 -18.97 26.05 -6.32
C PRO A 745 -20.17 26.99 -6.27
N ARG A 746 -21.18 26.69 -5.43
CA ARG A 746 -22.35 27.52 -5.21
C ARG A 746 -22.22 28.45 -3.98
N GLY A 747 -21.02 28.54 -3.38
CA GLY A 747 -20.80 29.21 -2.11
C GLY A 747 -21.31 28.44 -0.91
N ASN A 748 -21.48 29.11 0.22
CA ASN A 748 -21.95 28.54 1.49
C ASN A 748 -21.00 27.48 2.09
N LYS A 749 -19.67 27.63 1.88
CA LYS A 749 -18.68 26.83 2.63
C LYS A 749 -18.91 27.07 4.13
N PRO A 750 -19.15 26.02 4.95
CA PRO A 750 -19.27 26.18 6.39
C PRO A 750 -18.03 26.82 7.01
N THR A 751 -18.19 27.53 8.12
CA THR A 751 -17.03 28.06 8.87
C THR A 751 -16.13 26.94 9.36
N LEU A 752 -16.72 25.80 9.75
CA LEU A 752 -16.02 24.58 10.15
C LEU A 752 -16.45 23.41 9.25
N PRO A 753 -15.95 23.33 8.00
CA PRO A 753 -16.20 22.19 7.15
C PRO A 753 -15.50 20.95 7.72
N PHE A 754 -15.76 19.76 7.15
CA PHE A 754 -14.96 18.60 7.57
C PHE A 754 -13.46 18.86 7.35
N VAL A 755 -12.67 18.36 8.29
CA VAL A 755 -11.28 18.80 8.52
C VAL A 755 -10.39 18.68 7.28
N TYR A 756 -10.65 17.69 6.44
CA TYR A 756 -9.81 17.34 5.28
C TYR A 756 -10.29 17.96 3.96
N SER A 757 -11.33 18.80 3.98
CA SER A 757 -12.02 19.31 2.78
C SER A 757 -11.10 19.87 1.70
N ASP A 758 -10.03 20.54 2.13
CA ASP A 758 -9.09 21.25 1.26
C ASP A 758 -7.87 20.38 0.87
N GLU A 759 -7.84 19.10 1.24
CA GLU A 759 -6.74 18.20 0.96
C GLU A 759 -6.91 17.46 -0.38
N VAL A 760 -5.81 16.83 -0.83
CA VAL A 760 -5.73 15.97 -2.02
C VAL A 760 -5.23 14.60 -1.58
N TRP A 761 -6.06 13.54 -1.70
CA TRP A 761 -5.68 12.19 -1.33
C TRP A 761 -5.58 11.29 -2.57
N THR A 762 -4.41 10.74 -2.83
CA THR A 762 -4.17 9.93 -4.05
C THR A 762 -5.12 8.73 -4.16
N GLY A 763 -5.47 8.11 -3.04
CA GLY A 763 -6.41 6.99 -3.04
C GLY A 763 -7.80 7.39 -3.52
N ILE A 764 -8.30 8.58 -3.15
CA ILE A 764 -9.56 9.14 -3.64
C ILE A 764 -9.41 9.61 -5.09
N GLU A 765 -8.27 10.23 -5.46
CA GLU A 765 -8.01 10.55 -6.87
C GLU A 765 -8.13 9.31 -7.77
N TYR A 766 -7.57 8.15 -7.39
CA TYR A 766 -7.69 6.91 -8.17
C TYR A 766 -9.10 6.33 -8.17
N GLN A 767 -9.79 6.43 -7.04
CA GLN A 767 -11.20 6.02 -6.94
C GLN A 767 -12.06 6.83 -7.92
N VAL A 768 -11.97 8.16 -7.87
CA VAL A 768 -12.72 9.06 -8.76
C VAL A 768 -12.31 8.86 -10.22
N ALA A 769 -11.01 8.76 -10.50
CA ALA A 769 -10.50 8.53 -11.85
C ALA A 769 -11.04 7.24 -12.47
N SER A 770 -10.99 6.13 -11.75
CA SER A 770 -11.53 4.86 -12.25
C SER A 770 -13.05 4.90 -12.39
N HIS A 771 -13.77 5.62 -11.53
CA HIS A 771 -15.21 5.81 -11.65
C HIS A 771 -15.57 6.67 -12.88
N LEU A 772 -14.85 7.78 -13.12
CA LEU A 772 -14.97 8.57 -14.35
C LEU A 772 -14.83 7.71 -15.62
N ILE A 773 -13.79 6.86 -15.65
CA ILE A 773 -13.53 5.96 -16.76
C ILE A 773 -14.66 4.94 -16.95
N HIS A 774 -15.15 4.34 -15.89
CA HIS A 774 -16.31 3.43 -15.92
C HIS A 774 -17.54 4.08 -16.54
N GLU A 775 -17.76 5.36 -16.26
CA GLU A 775 -18.87 6.15 -16.78
C GLU A 775 -18.60 6.79 -18.16
N GLY A 776 -17.48 6.41 -18.80
CA GLY A 776 -17.12 6.88 -20.14
C GLY A 776 -16.50 8.28 -20.19
N LEU A 777 -16.10 8.84 -19.05
CA LEU A 777 -15.35 10.09 -18.90
C LEU A 777 -13.86 9.77 -18.86
N VAL A 778 -13.34 9.22 -19.98
CA VAL A 778 -12.02 8.60 -20.03
C VAL A 778 -10.89 9.62 -19.91
N GLU A 779 -10.98 10.73 -20.64
CA GLU A 779 -9.94 11.78 -20.62
C GLU A 779 -9.85 12.44 -19.25
N GLU A 780 -10.99 12.70 -18.61
CA GLU A 780 -11.06 13.26 -17.27
C GLU A 780 -10.39 12.31 -16.25
N GLY A 781 -10.74 11.03 -16.30
CA GLY A 781 -10.14 10.03 -15.42
C GLY A 781 -8.64 9.89 -15.64
N LEU A 782 -8.18 9.79 -16.88
CA LEU A 782 -6.76 9.74 -17.23
C LEU A 782 -6.00 11.00 -16.80
N THR A 783 -6.64 12.18 -16.87
CA THR A 783 -6.09 13.45 -16.39
C THR A 783 -5.78 13.39 -14.90
N VAL A 784 -6.72 12.91 -14.08
CA VAL A 784 -6.53 12.76 -12.63
C VAL A 784 -5.40 11.79 -12.32
N VAL A 785 -5.34 10.62 -12.99
CA VAL A 785 -4.26 9.64 -12.77
C VAL A 785 -2.90 10.22 -13.12
N LYS A 786 -2.80 10.91 -14.26
CA LYS A 786 -1.53 11.52 -14.71
C LYS A 786 -1.09 12.64 -13.75
N ALA A 787 -2.03 13.44 -13.26
CA ALA A 787 -1.79 14.47 -12.25
C ALA A 787 -1.23 13.85 -10.96
N ALA A 788 -1.88 12.82 -10.42
CA ALA A 788 -1.41 12.11 -9.24
C ALA A 788 0.02 11.57 -9.42
N ARG A 789 0.29 10.84 -10.52
CA ARG A 789 1.61 10.23 -10.75
C ARG A 789 2.71 11.25 -11.08
N SER A 790 2.37 12.41 -11.60
CA SER A 790 3.36 13.47 -11.87
C SER A 790 4.02 14.01 -10.60
N ARG A 791 3.30 13.98 -9.46
CA ARG A 791 3.80 14.44 -8.16
C ARG A 791 4.81 13.48 -7.52
N TYR A 792 4.80 12.21 -7.93
CA TYR A 792 5.69 11.15 -7.43
C TYR A 792 6.85 10.95 -8.43
N ASP A 793 7.75 11.90 -8.47
CA ASP A 793 8.78 12.07 -9.51
C ASP A 793 10.17 11.52 -9.11
N GLY A 794 10.29 10.95 -7.92
CA GLY A 794 11.55 10.44 -7.37
C GLY A 794 12.48 11.50 -6.78
N ARG A 795 12.19 12.78 -7.01
CA ARG A 795 12.88 13.91 -6.40
C ARG A 795 12.11 14.46 -5.19
N THR A 796 10.83 14.78 -5.39
CA THR A 796 9.96 15.35 -4.37
C THR A 796 9.32 14.24 -3.53
N ARG A 797 8.77 13.21 -4.18
CA ARG A 797 8.12 12.08 -3.51
C ARG A 797 8.58 10.75 -4.10
N ASN A 798 8.57 9.72 -3.23
CA ASN A 798 8.91 8.36 -3.63
C ASN A 798 7.82 7.74 -4.51
N PRO A 799 8.11 7.32 -5.75
CA PRO A 799 7.13 6.71 -6.64
C PRO A 799 6.49 5.42 -6.11
N TRP A 800 7.14 4.71 -5.20
CA TRP A 800 6.67 3.45 -4.60
C TRP A 800 6.19 3.62 -3.15
N ASN A 801 5.86 4.84 -2.76
CA ASN A 801 5.32 5.14 -1.43
C ASN A 801 4.31 6.29 -1.53
N GLU A 802 3.09 5.97 -1.89
CA GLU A 802 2.00 6.94 -1.78
C GLU A 802 1.52 7.00 -0.34
N TYR A 803 1.50 8.21 0.21
CA TYR A 803 1.17 8.43 1.61
C TYR A 803 -0.09 9.29 1.78
N GLU A 804 -0.75 9.08 2.91
CA GLU A 804 -1.85 9.91 3.40
C GLU A 804 -1.67 10.11 4.92
N CYS A 805 -2.28 9.30 5.78
CA CYS A 805 -1.89 9.21 7.17
C CYS A 805 -0.84 8.12 7.34
N GLY A 806 0.40 8.43 7.00
CA GLY A 806 1.52 7.49 7.01
C GLY A 806 1.92 7.00 5.62
N ASN A 807 3.08 6.35 5.57
CA ASN A 807 3.67 5.77 4.37
C ASN A 807 2.91 4.51 3.92
N TRP A 808 2.98 4.16 2.64
CA TRP A 808 2.33 2.98 2.05
C TRP A 808 0.86 2.85 2.47
N TYR A 809 0.10 3.91 2.24
CA TYR A 809 -1.27 4.00 2.72
C TYR A 809 -2.22 3.14 1.89
N ALA A 810 -3.02 2.29 2.55
CA ALA A 810 -3.83 1.25 1.92
C ALA A 810 -4.83 1.80 0.88
N ARG A 811 -5.37 3.01 1.07
CA ARG A 811 -6.33 3.65 0.16
C ARG A 811 -5.75 3.81 -1.26
N ALA A 812 -4.43 4.01 -1.42
CA ALA A 812 -3.79 4.17 -2.72
C ALA A 812 -3.89 2.92 -3.61
N MET A 813 -4.19 1.74 -3.04
CA MET A 813 -4.52 0.53 -3.80
C MET A 813 -5.82 0.63 -4.60
N ALA A 814 -6.59 1.73 -4.49
CA ALA A 814 -7.68 2.07 -5.41
C ALA A 814 -7.18 2.18 -6.87
N SER A 815 -5.89 2.44 -7.07
CA SER A 815 -5.27 2.47 -8.40
C SER A 815 -5.45 1.16 -9.19
N TYR A 816 -5.57 0.01 -8.52
CA TYR A 816 -5.81 -1.27 -9.19
C TYR A 816 -7.13 -1.30 -9.97
N ALA A 817 -8.15 -0.56 -9.53
CA ALA A 817 -9.43 -0.44 -10.22
C ALA A 817 -9.31 0.14 -11.65
N LEU A 818 -8.22 0.85 -11.95
CA LEU A 818 -7.96 1.39 -13.29
C LEU A 818 -7.84 0.29 -14.35
N LEU A 819 -7.34 -0.89 -14.00
CA LEU A 819 -7.26 -2.04 -14.94
C LEU A 819 -8.65 -2.45 -15.42
N GLY A 820 -9.57 -2.68 -14.48
CA GLY A 820 -10.95 -3.03 -14.79
C GLY A 820 -11.70 -1.90 -15.48
N ALA A 821 -11.50 -0.65 -15.07
CA ALA A 821 -12.16 0.51 -15.66
C ALA A 821 -11.76 0.71 -17.13
N LEU A 822 -10.48 0.59 -17.48
CA LEU A 822 -9.98 0.79 -18.86
C LEU A 822 -10.22 -0.42 -19.77
N SER A 823 -10.15 -1.64 -19.23
CA SER A 823 -10.40 -2.86 -20.00
C SER A 823 -11.87 -3.26 -20.08
N GLY A 824 -12.68 -2.79 -19.14
CA GLY A 824 -14.03 -3.32 -18.93
C GLY A 824 -14.01 -4.79 -18.50
N PHE A 825 -12.85 -5.31 -18.05
CA PHE A 825 -12.72 -6.67 -17.55
C PHE A 825 -13.42 -6.83 -16.22
N ARG A 826 -14.30 -7.81 -16.15
CA ARG A 826 -14.86 -8.36 -14.92
C ARG A 826 -15.13 -9.85 -15.13
N TYR A 827 -14.93 -10.66 -14.13
CA TYR A 827 -15.23 -12.07 -14.19
C TYR A 827 -16.01 -12.50 -12.94
N SER A 828 -17.08 -13.24 -13.15
CA SER A 828 -17.85 -13.91 -12.08
C SER A 828 -17.57 -15.40 -12.13
N SER A 829 -16.96 -15.92 -11.08
CA SER A 829 -16.78 -17.37 -10.91
C SER A 829 -18.10 -18.09 -10.62
N VAL A 830 -19.10 -17.39 -10.07
CA VAL A 830 -20.45 -17.90 -9.82
C VAL A 830 -21.18 -18.21 -11.13
N GLU A 831 -21.14 -17.25 -12.06
CA GLU A 831 -21.84 -17.37 -13.36
C GLU A 831 -20.93 -17.88 -14.47
N ARG A 832 -19.62 -18.00 -14.24
CA ARG A 832 -18.58 -18.28 -15.21
C ARG A 832 -18.67 -17.36 -16.44
N THR A 833 -19.05 -16.09 -16.16
CA THR A 833 -19.27 -15.05 -17.16
C THR A 833 -18.11 -14.08 -17.15
N LEU A 834 -17.58 -13.80 -18.34
CA LEU A 834 -16.52 -12.84 -18.60
C LEU A 834 -17.09 -11.60 -19.28
N TRP A 835 -16.94 -10.43 -18.69
CA TRP A 835 -17.21 -9.13 -19.30
C TRP A 835 -15.91 -8.53 -19.81
N PHE A 836 -15.96 -7.92 -21.00
CA PHE A 836 -14.81 -7.26 -21.59
C PHE A 836 -15.26 -6.12 -22.50
N ALA A 837 -14.91 -4.88 -22.19
CA ALA A 837 -15.37 -3.71 -22.93
C ALA A 837 -14.29 -2.60 -22.89
N PRO A 838 -13.19 -2.74 -23.64
CA PRO A 838 -12.09 -1.78 -23.65
C PRO A 838 -12.56 -0.35 -23.92
N ARG A 839 -12.06 0.61 -23.15
CA ARG A 839 -12.36 2.04 -23.29
C ARG A 839 -11.35 2.78 -24.16
N LEU A 840 -10.19 2.17 -24.40
CA LEU A 840 -9.16 2.71 -25.28
C LEU A 840 -9.29 2.10 -26.68
N LYS A 841 -8.99 2.92 -27.70
CA LYS A 841 -9.09 2.52 -29.12
C LYS A 841 -7.77 1.97 -29.69
N ASN A 842 -6.90 1.45 -28.82
CA ASN A 842 -5.64 0.87 -29.26
C ASN A 842 -5.87 -0.43 -30.03
N GLU A 843 -5.13 -0.68 -31.09
CA GLU A 843 -5.13 -1.91 -31.86
C GLU A 843 -3.72 -2.52 -31.92
N PRO A 844 -3.48 -3.70 -31.36
CA PRO A 844 -4.41 -4.46 -30.51
C PRO A 844 -4.55 -3.84 -29.11
N PHE A 845 -5.72 -3.97 -28.50
CA PHE A 845 -5.87 -3.72 -27.06
C PHE A 845 -5.55 -4.99 -26.28
N GLN A 846 -4.69 -4.89 -25.27
CA GLN A 846 -4.35 -6.00 -24.36
C GLN A 846 -4.31 -5.53 -22.93
N CYS A 847 -4.78 -6.35 -21.98
CA CYS A 847 -4.73 -6.04 -20.56
C CYS A 847 -4.47 -7.31 -19.74
N PHE A 848 -3.74 -7.14 -18.63
CA PHE A 848 -3.60 -8.12 -17.56
C PHE A 848 -4.94 -8.36 -16.88
N PHE A 849 -5.19 -9.60 -16.46
CA PHE A 849 -6.28 -9.96 -15.54
C PHE A 849 -5.84 -11.01 -14.53
N SER A 850 -6.54 -11.05 -13.40
CA SER A 850 -6.41 -12.09 -12.37
C SER A 850 -7.80 -12.50 -11.88
N THR A 851 -7.95 -13.78 -11.55
CA THR A 851 -9.16 -14.42 -11.00
C THR A 851 -8.77 -15.29 -9.80
N ALA A 852 -9.73 -15.94 -9.15
CA ALA A 852 -9.40 -16.86 -8.04
C ALA A 852 -8.67 -18.14 -8.46
N THR A 853 -8.63 -18.46 -9.75
CA THR A 853 -8.07 -19.72 -10.26
C THR A 853 -6.85 -19.55 -11.16
N GLY A 854 -6.48 -18.30 -11.50
CA GLY A 854 -5.33 -18.03 -12.35
C GLY A 854 -5.24 -16.59 -12.81
N PHE A 855 -4.15 -16.27 -13.51
CA PHE A 855 -3.96 -14.97 -14.12
C PHE A 855 -3.40 -15.08 -15.55
N GLY A 856 -3.61 -14.03 -16.32
CA GLY A 856 -3.17 -14.00 -17.69
C GLY A 856 -3.38 -12.66 -18.37
N THR A 857 -3.50 -12.68 -19.69
CA THR A 857 -3.82 -11.52 -20.51
C THR A 857 -5.05 -11.74 -21.36
N ILE A 858 -5.84 -10.69 -21.54
CA ILE A 858 -6.97 -10.66 -22.47
C ILE A 858 -6.69 -9.59 -23.53
N ALA A 859 -6.93 -9.90 -24.79
CA ALA A 859 -6.72 -8.97 -25.90
C ALA A 859 -7.92 -8.92 -26.84
N LEU A 860 -8.09 -7.75 -27.44
CA LEU A 860 -9.01 -7.53 -28.56
C LEU A 860 -8.18 -7.04 -29.76
N GLN A 861 -8.24 -7.76 -30.86
CA GLN A 861 -7.65 -7.34 -32.12
C GLN A 861 -8.71 -7.47 -33.23
N GLU A 862 -9.02 -6.38 -33.90
CA GLU A 862 -10.10 -6.29 -34.85
C GLU A 862 -11.43 -6.78 -34.25
N ARG A 863 -11.76 -8.04 -34.44
CA ARG A 863 -12.99 -8.69 -33.96
C ARG A 863 -12.71 -9.98 -33.22
N THR A 864 -11.47 -10.23 -32.86
CA THR A 864 -11.06 -11.46 -32.19
C THR A 864 -10.61 -11.15 -30.76
N ILE A 865 -11.27 -11.79 -29.81
CA ILE A 865 -10.85 -11.78 -28.41
C ILE A 865 -9.95 -12.98 -28.19
N THR A 866 -8.83 -12.73 -27.51
CA THR A 866 -7.84 -13.74 -27.14
C THR A 866 -7.65 -13.73 -25.64
N VAL A 867 -7.87 -14.86 -24.99
CA VAL A 867 -7.54 -15.08 -23.57
C VAL A 867 -6.35 -16.02 -23.51
N ARG A 868 -5.28 -15.58 -22.86
CA ARG A 868 -4.06 -16.37 -22.61
C ARG A 868 -3.87 -16.55 -21.10
N MET A 869 -3.83 -17.80 -20.65
CA MET A 869 -3.46 -18.12 -19.27
C MET A 869 -1.95 -18.22 -19.12
N ILE A 870 -1.42 -17.57 -18.08
CA ILE A 870 0.01 -17.57 -17.73
C ILE A 870 0.25 -18.44 -16.51
N GLU A 871 -0.66 -18.40 -15.53
CA GLU A 871 -0.72 -19.37 -14.43
C GLU A 871 -2.17 -19.76 -14.16
N GLY A 872 -2.39 -21.01 -13.71
CA GLY A 872 -3.70 -21.53 -13.35
C GLY A 872 -4.61 -21.82 -14.54
N GLU A 873 -5.91 -21.63 -14.34
CA GLU A 873 -6.94 -21.87 -15.35
C GLU A 873 -8.11 -20.89 -15.25
N LEU A 874 -8.89 -20.78 -16.33
CA LEU A 874 -10.11 -19.96 -16.39
C LEU A 874 -11.18 -20.69 -17.18
N ALA A 875 -12.32 -20.95 -16.54
CA ALA A 875 -13.51 -21.50 -17.19
C ALA A 875 -14.46 -20.37 -17.58
N ILE A 876 -14.86 -20.30 -18.85
CA ILE A 876 -15.73 -19.26 -19.38
C ILE A 876 -16.91 -19.94 -20.08
N ASP A 877 -18.12 -19.77 -19.52
CA ASP A 877 -19.33 -20.24 -20.17
C ASP A 877 -19.90 -19.14 -21.07
N ARG A 878 -19.81 -17.86 -20.66
CA ARG A 878 -20.41 -16.73 -21.35
C ARG A 878 -19.45 -15.56 -21.47
N LEU A 879 -19.47 -14.89 -22.60
CA LEU A 879 -18.74 -13.64 -22.86
C LEU A 879 -19.74 -12.50 -23.10
N VAL A 880 -19.58 -11.40 -22.40
CA VAL A 880 -20.40 -10.19 -22.51
C VAL A 880 -19.53 -9.04 -22.96
N LEU A 881 -19.91 -8.42 -24.08
CA LEU A 881 -19.24 -7.28 -24.68
C LEU A 881 -20.18 -6.08 -24.68
N ALA A 882 -19.63 -4.88 -24.86
CA ALA A 882 -20.46 -3.70 -25.10
C ALA A 882 -21.20 -3.85 -26.46
N ASP A 883 -22.45 -3.47 -26.47
CA ASP A 883 -23.29 -3.38 -27.67
C ASP A 883 -23.47 -4.69 -28.48
N VAL A 884 -23.20 -5.85 -27.85
CA VAL A 884 -23.35 -7.16 -28.45
C VAL A 884 -24.12 -8.06 -27.47
N PRO A 885 -25.10 -8.85 -27.94
CA PRO A 885 -25.75 -9.85 -27.08
C PRO A 885 -24.73 -10.80 -26.46
N PRO A 886 -24.98 -11.32 -25.26
CA PRO A 886 -24.09 -12.29 -24.61
C PRO A 886 -23.79 -13.48 -25.52
N ILE A 887 -22.52 -13.86 -25.59
CA ILE A 887 -22.02 -14.93 -26.47
C ILE A 887 -21.68 -16.16 -25.63
N GLU A 888 -22.26 -17.30 -25.95
CA GLU A 888 -21.87 -18.59 -25.37
C GLU A 888 -20.47 -18.96 -25.85
N TRP A 889 -19.58 -19.28 -24.89
CA TRP A 889 -18.20 -19.68 -25.22
C TRP A 889 -17.87 -21.09 -24.77
N ASN A 890 -18.24 -21.50 -23.56
CA ASN A 890 -18.07 -22.85 -23.01
C ASN A 890 -16.62 -23.39 -23.17
N VAL A 891 -15.64 -22.66 -22.68
CA VAL A 891 -14.21 -22.99 -22.78
C VAL A 891 -13.55 -22.98 -21.40
N THR A 892 -12.60 -23.91 -21.21
CA THR A 892 -11.61 -23.81 -20.09
C THR A 892 -10.24 -23.59 -20.68
N VAL A 893 -9.61 -22.49 -20.29
CA VAL A 893 -8.26 -22.10 -20.71
C VAL A 893 -7.32 -22.41 -19.60
N THR A 894 -6.32 -23.26 -19.84
CA THR A 894 -5.35 -23.75 -18.83
C THR A 894 -3.98 -23.10 -18.99
N LEU A 895 -3.10 -23.32 -18.04
CA LEU A 895 -1.72 -22.84 -18.03
C LEU A 895 -1.04 -22.97 -19.40
N GLY A 896 -0.50 -21.85 -19.89
CA GLY A 896 0.21 -21.77 -21.15
C GLY A 896 -0.67 -21.88 -22.41
N SER A 897 -1.99 -22.11 -22.26
CA SER A 897 -2.91 -22.21 -23.37
C SER A 897 -3.54 -20.87 -23.75
N VAL A 898 -4.11 -20.84 -24.94
CA VAL A 898 -4.79 -19.68 -25.53
C VAL A 898 -6.14 -20.09 -26.06
N ALA A 899 -7.19 -19.32 -25.73
CA ALA A 899 -8.50 -19.44 -26.35
C ALA A 899 -8.82 -18.17 -27.13
N THR A 900 -9.47 -18.34 -28.26
CA THR A 900 -9.90 -17.22 -29.12
C THR A 900 -11.41 -17.30 -29.40
N LYS A 901 -12.04 -16.14 -29.52
CA LYS A 901 -13.44 -15.99 -29.91
C LYS A 901 -13.58 -14.85 -30.92
N THR A 902 -13.97 -15.17 -32.13
CA THR A 902 -14.30 -14.15 -33.14
C THR A 902 -15.72 -13.66 -32.95
N ILE A 903 -15.91 -12.34 -32.94
CA ILE A 903 -17.20 -11.68 -32.80
C ILE A 903 -17.86 -11.65 -34.19
N VAL A 904 -18.96 -12.36 -34.33
CA VAL A 904 -19.81 -12.29 -35.50
C VAL A 904 -20.96 -11.34 -35.17
N ARG A 905 -21.10 -10.26 -35.98
CA ARG A 905 -22.22 -9.30 -35.82
C ARG A 905 -23.51 -9.85 -36.46
#